data_8fa76976c9be47109b21d4043694dc28
#
_entry.id   8fa76976c9be47109b21d4043694dc28
#
_cell.length_a   1.000
_cell.length_b   1.000
_cell.length_c   1.000
_cell.angle_alpha   90.00
_cell.angle_beta   90.00
_cell.angle_gamma   90.00
#
_symmetry.space_group_name_H-M   'P 1'
#
loop_
_entity.id
_entity.type
_entity.pdbx_description
1 polymer ?
#
loop_
_entity_poly.entity_id
_entity_poly.type
_entity_poly.pdbx_seq_one_letter_code
_entity_poly.pdbx_strand_id
1 'polypeptide(L)'
;LLSPLYTQNQLTSALDYELFGQLCLLTKRYEEADASFKKQREFLFTEGTKNNEQPTILSKERLTWKSDFELSALLINSTKADFGGYPYLNGNFIFLSNRGNSPIKRKWAGNGENFLDFYVVKNQENVVRFKSNLVDKFHEGPLCVHPNGKWVYFTRNNVSKGRYRKDSKGIQQLKLYRAEINSKGQWKNIKALSVNSSEFSVAHPSISSDGTLIYFSSDMPGGYGGADLYVGKLTTEGEITDIKNLGTTINTPGNEVFSWVQENQLFFASDGLAGLGGLDIFVSKMKPTGMFSKPKNIGSPVNTNADDFALIFHSKDAGYLSSNRSGFGSDDIYSFKMNEPIKWLISVTGNLKELGSDHMIPNQQLILFNNIGEAIDTIQSDEQGFFELELNEGDEITIKSPEGAFEEGSWNYTVSNEDNQTLNLLLNGHPNLTLNTLVTDKKTGTPVENVSVSIKDLNTGKQITLGNTGKDGSISDLLTDLKKNQNLSLVISIKKPGYLDKTANLTYTVTQTETINLHELIDMGIGKIEVGGNLADMIDINPIYFDLGKYIIRPDAALELDKIVGIMNKYPDMVVELGSHTDCRSSKAFNQKLSQNRAKASADYIKSRITTPSRISGVGYGESKLKINCPCEGTVKSSCPEEEHAKNRRTEFIIKKVN
;
A
#
# COMPACT_ATOMS: atom_id res chain seq x y z
N LEU A 1 -28.44 -23.29 34.69
CA LEU A 1 -28.73 -22.47 35.90
C LEU A 1 -28.38 -20.99 35.72
N LEU A 2 -27.25 -20.62 35.08
CA LEU A 2 -26.84 -19.22 34.93
C LEU A 2 -27.61 -18.44 33.86
N SER A 3 -28.11 -19.09 32.78
CA SER A 3 -28.80 -18.41 31.70
C SER A 3 -30.05 -17.62 32.12
N PRO A 4 -30.97 -18.15 32.95
CA PRO A 4 -32.08 -17.37 33.46
C PRO A 4 -31.64 -16.20 34.36
N LEU A 5 -30.60 -16.37 35.17
CA LEU A 5 -30.06 -15.31 36.02
C LEU A 5 -29.42 -14.17 35.19
N TYR A 6 -28.75 -14.52 34.13
CA TYR A 6 -28.19 -13.54 33.18
C TYR A 6 -29.30 -12.72 32.47
N THR A 7 -30.30 -13.39 31.93
CA THR A 7 -31.44 -12.71 31.25
C THR A 7 -32.25 -11.82 32.17
N GLN A 8 -32.31 -12.15 33.47
CA GLN A 8 -32.97 -11.36 34.52
C GLN A 8 -32.06 -10.31 35.16
N ASN A 9 -30.83 -10.18 34.67
CA ASN A 9 -29.80 -9.26 35.20
C ASN A 9 -29.47 -9.50 36.70
N GLN A 10 -29.49 -10.76 37.12
CA GLN A 10 -29.30 -11.20 38.50
C GLN A 10 -27.92 -11.77 38.81
N LEU A 11 -26.98 -11.74 37.86
CA LEU A 11 -25.58 -12.06 38.14
C LEU A 11 -24.95 -10.88 38.89
N THR A 12 -24.24 -11.19 39.98
CA THR A 12 -23.83 -10.19 40.97
C THR A 12 -22.33 -10.06 41.15
N SER A 13 -21.55 -10.90 40.49
CA SER A 13 -20.09 -10.87 40.61
C SER A 13 -19.40 -11.00 39.25
N ALA A 14 -18.15 -10.54 39.16
CA ALA A 14 -17.31 -10.75 37.98
C ALA A 14 -17.18 -12.25 37.65
N LEU A 15 -17.05 -13.11 38.63
CA LEU A 15 -16.96 -14.55 38.47
C LEU A 15 -18.24 -15.16 37.83
N ASP A 16 -19.44 -14.68 38.21
CA ASP A 16 -20.69 -15.16 37.64
C ASP A 16 -20.75 -14.86 36.14
N TYR A 17 -20.33 -13.64 35.71
CA TYR A 17 -20.27 -13.25 34.33
C TYR A 17 -19.20 -14.02 33.54
N GLU A 18 -18.06 -14.30 34.17
CA GLU A 18 -17.03 -15.15 33.59
C GLU A 18 -17.55 -16.57 33.33
N LEU A 19 -18.09 -17.22 34.32
CA LEU A 19 -18.67 -18.58 34.22
C LEU A 19 -19.78 -18.64 33.15
N PHE A 20 -20.63 -17.62 33.09
CA PHE A 20 -21.67 -17.56 32.06
C PHE A 20 -21.08 -17.36 30.69
N GLY A 21 -20.08 -16.50 30.54
CA GLY A 21 -19.34 -16.28 29.28
C GLY A 21 -18.70 -17.58 28.75
N GLN A 22 -18.01 -18.33 29.63
CA GLN A 22 -17.43 -19.63 29.31
C GLN A 22 -18.50 -20.66 28.89
N LEU A 23 -19.63 -20.72 29.61
CA LEU A 23 -20.75 -21.60 29.26
C LEU A 23 -21.33 -21.24 27.87
N CYS A 24 -21.38 -19.96 27.53
CA CYS A 24 -21.81 -19.49 26.22
C CYS A 24 -20.83 -19.89 25.13
N LEU A 25 -19.52 -19.83 25.36
CA LEU A 25 -18.51 -20.35 24.43
C LEU A 25 -18.71 -21.84 24.16
N LEU A 26 -18.80 -22.65 25.21
CA LEU A 26 -19.05 -24.11 25.13
C LEU A 26 -20.31 -24.46 24.31
N THR A 27 -21.31 -23.59 24.34
CA THR A 27 -22.59 -23.76 23.63
C THR A 27 -22.64 -22.99 22.30
N LYS A 28 -21.53 -22.43 21.82
CA LYS A 28 -21.39 -21.62 20.59
C LYS A 28 -22.27 -20.37 20.56
N ARG A 29 -22.62 -19.83 21.73
CA ARG A 29 -23.40 -18.60 21.89
C ARG A 29 -22.45 -17.41 22.01
N TYR A 30 -21.68 -17.15 20.99
CA TYR A 30 -20.54 -16.23 21.02
C TYR A 30 -20.93 -14.79 21.35
N GLU A 31 -22.08 -14.28 20.85
CA GLU A 31 -22.56 -12.92 21.16
C GLU A 31 -22.87 -12.74 22.64
N GLU A 32 -23.47 -13.76 23.27
CA GLU A 32 -23.77 -13.73 24.69
C GLU A 32 -22.50 -13.90 25.53
N ALA A 33 -21.53 -14.67 25.05
CA ALA A 33 -20.23 -14.76 25.69
C ALA A 33 -19.51 -13.39 25.71
N ASP A 34 -19.45 -12.70 24.56
CA ASP A 34 -18.84 -11.36 24.46
C ASP A 34 -19.53 -10.35 25.38
N ALA A 35 -20.87 -10.35 25.41
CA ALA A 35 -21.65 -9.48 26.28
C ALA A 35 -21.38 -9.78 27.79
N SER A 36 -21.21 -11.06 28.13
CA SER A 36 -20.90 -11.49 29.49
C SER A 36 -19.50 -11.08 29.91
N PHE A 37 -18.49 -11.33 29.10
CA PHE A 37 -17.11 -10.91 29.38
C PHE A 37 -16.96 -9.39 29.43
N LYS A 38 -17.74 -8.65 28.65
CA LYS A 38 -17.80 -7.19 28.77
C LYS A 38 -18.30 -6.77 30.15
N LYS A 39 -19.40 -7.38 30.64
CA LYS A 39 -19.91 -7.10 31.97
C LYS A 39 -18.96 -7.52 33.08
N GLN A 40 -18.29 -8.66 32.95
CA GLN A 40 -17.21 -9.07 33.87
C GLN A 40 -16.17 -7.96 34.02
N ARG A 41 -15.68 -7.42 32.90
CA ARG A 41 -14.70 -6.32 32.93
C ARG A 41 -15.22 -5.06 33.60
N GLU A 42 -16.49 -4.69 33.37
CA GLU A 42 -17.14 -3.55 34.01
C GLU A 42 -17.16 -3.74 35.53
N PHE A 43 -17.42 -4.96 36.01
CA PHE A 43 -17.35 -5.29 37.45
C PHE A 43 -15.94 -5.19 38.02
N LEU A 44 -14.97 -5.78 37.36
CA LEU A 44 -13.55 -5.71 37.76
C LEU A 44 -13.02 -4.27 37.79
N PHE A 45 -13.46 -3.43 36.87
CA PHE A 45 -13.12 -2.01 36.88
C PHE A 45 -13.69 -1.26 38.12
N THR A 46 -14.92 -1.56 38.51
CA THR A 46 -15.55 -0.95 39.68
C THR A 46 -14.92 -1.43 41.01
N GLU A 47 -14.33 -2.62 41.04
CA GLU A 47 -13.61 -3.18 42.19
C GLU A 47 -12.15 -2.70 42.29
N GLY A 48 -11.69 -1.83 41.38
CA GLY A 48 -10.35 -1.21 41.46
C GLY A 48 -9.20 -2.12 41.02
N THR A 49 -9.50 -3.26 40.39
CA THR A 49 -8.48 -4.12 39.75
C THR A 49 -7.99 -3.47 38.47
N LYS A 50 -6.67 -3.35 38.32
CA LYS A 50 -6.06 -2.78 37.10
C LYS A 50 -6.44 -3.64 35.90
N ASN A 51 -7.19 -3.06 34.98
CA ASN A 51 -7.52 -3.70 33.69
C ASN A 51 -6.25 -3.98 32.90
N ASN A 52 -6.02 -5.25 32.57
CA ASN A 52 -5.37 -5.60 31.33
C ASN A 52 -6.44 -5.44 30.24
N GLU A 53 -6.30 -4.41 29.40
CA GLU A 53 -7.17 -4.20 28.26
C GLU A 53 -7.02 -5.36 27.27
N GLN A 54 -7.84 -6.38 27.44
CA GLN A 54 -8.05 -7.37 26.40
C GLN A 54 -8.97 -6.74 25.34
N PRO A 55 -8.59 -6.68 24.06
CA PRO A 55 -9.46 -6.15 23.03
C PRO A 55 -10.74 -6.95 22.98
N THR A 56 -11.87 -6.25 22.84
CA THR A 56 -13.18 -6.89 22.63
C THR A 56 -13.19 -7.48 21.22
N ILE A 57 -12.81 -8.77 21.11
CA ILE A 57 -12.92 -9.48 19.85
C ILE A 57 -14.39 -9.80 19.64
N LEU A 58 -14.98 -9.27 18.57
CA LEU A 58 -16.40 -9.47 18.26
C LEU A 58 -16.65 -10.94 17.88
N SER A 59 -17.80 -11.47 18.30
CA SER A 59 -18.24 -12.86 18.01
C SER A 59 -18.15 -13.23 16.54
N LYS A 60 -18.41 -12.30 15.62
CA LYS A 60 -18.27 -12.50 14.18
C LYS A 60 -16.83 -12.74 13.74
N GLU A 61 -15.87 -12.05 14.35
CA GLU A 61 -14.45 -12.20 14.05
C GLU A 61 -13.95 -13.60 14.47
N ARG A 62 -14.40 -14.12 15.60
CA ARG A 62 -14.04 -15.50 16.05
C ARG A 62 -14.44 -16.57 15.03
N LEU A 63 -15.55 -16.42 14.35
CA LEU A 63 -16.01 -17.37 13.32
C LEU A 63 -15.12 -17.37 12.07
N THR A 64 -14.32 -16.33 11.85
CA THR A 64 -13.35 -16.26 10.75
C THR A 64 -11.99 -16.85 11.10
N TRP A 65 -11.72 -17.14 12.38
CA TRP A 65 -10.46 -17.72 12.82
C TRP A 65 -10.33 -19.15 12.29
N LYS A 66 -9.53 -19.29 11.28
CA LYS A 66 -9.22 -20.57 10.64
C LYS A 66 -7.72 -20.71 10.50
N SER A 67 -7.27 -21.94 10.61
CA SER A 67 -5.89 -22.32 10.34
C SER A 67 -5.85 -23.42 9.29
N ASP A 68 -4.76 -23.48 8.56
CA ASP A 68 -4.56 -24.49 7.53
C ASP A 68 -3.94 -25.77 8.14
N PHE A 69 -4.71 -26.38 9.02
CA PHE A 69 -4.37 -27.65 9.68
C PHE A 69 -5.34 -28.73 9.29
N GLU A 70 -4.80 -29.91 9.00
CA GLU A 70 -5.58 -31.15 8.89
C GLU A 70 -5.46 -31.93 10.19
N LEU A 71 -6.60 -32.32 10.78
CA LEU A 71 -6.65 -33.07 12.02
C LEU A 71 -7.26 -34.45 11.82
N SER A 72 -6.70 -35.46 12.50
CA SER A 72 -7.23 -36.81 12.53
C SER A 72 -7.15 -37.39 13.94
N ALA A 73 -8.27 -37.88 14.47
CA ALA A 73 -8.28 -38.58 15.76
C ALA A 73 -7.43 -39.87 15.68
N LEU A 74 -6.60 -40.11 16.67
CA LEU A 74 -5.78 -41.32 16.69
C LEU A 74 -6.63 -42.55 17.03
N LEU A 75 -6.40 -43.65 16.32
CA LEU A 75 -7.08 -44.95 16.56
C LEU A 75 -6.77 -45.56 17.93
N ILE A 76 -5.76 -45.05 18.63
CA ILE A 76 -5.39 -45.49 19.98
C ILE A 76 -6.28 -44.91 21.06
N ASN A 77 -7.10 -43.89 20.76
CA ASN A 77 -8.03 -43.30 21.71
C ASN A 77 -9.02 -44.34 22.24
N SER A 78 -9.44 -44.20 23.48
CA SER A 78 -10.37 -45.09 24.15
C SER A 78 -11.60 -44.29 24.66
N THR A 79 -12.56 -44.96 25.25
CA THR A 79 -13.71 -44.33 25.92
C THR A 79 -13.34 -43.63 27.26
N LYS A 80 -12.06 -43.46 27.53
CA LYS A 80 -11.49 -42.84 28.73
C LYS A 80 -10.71 -41.57 28.33
N ALA A 81 -10.11 -40.91 29.31
CA ALA A 81 -9.21 -39.80 28.99
C ALA A 81 -7.89 -40.30 28.39
N ASP A 82 -7.55 -39.83 27.24
CA ASP A 82 -6.30 -40.10 26.52
C ASP A 82 -5.72 -38.76 26.06
N PHE A 83 -4.58 -38.31 26.61
CA PHE A 83 -4.01 -36.98 26.29
C PHE A 83 -2.49 -36.91 26.49
N GLY A 84 -1.88 -35.80 26.11
CA GLY A 84 -0.46 -35.51 26.31
C GLY A 84 0.43 -36.51 25.53
N GLY A 85 0.04 -36.80 24.30
CA GLY A 85 0.79 -37.67 23.42
C GLY A 85 2.16 -37.11 23.06
N TYR A 86 3.21 -37.96 23.12
CA TYR A 86 4.59 -37.54 22.90
C TYR A 86 5.37 -38.60 22.11
N PRO A 87 6.12 -38.26 21.04
CA PRO A 87 7.04 -39.16 20.39
C PRO A 87 8.13 -39.62 21.35
N TYR A 88 8.28 -40.94 21.49
CA TYR A 88 9.23 -41.51 22.43
C TYR A 88 10.27 -42.40 21.72
N LEU A 89 11.31 -42.77 22.42
CA LEU A 89 12.46 -43.48 21.88
C LEU A 89 12.08 -44.69 20.98
N ASN A 90 12.89 -44.95 19.95
CA ASN A 90 12.73 -46.06 19.02
C ASN A 90 11.40 -46.09 18.26
N GLY A 91 10.85 -44.92 17.90
CA GLY A 91 9.59 -44.82 17.17
C GLY A 91 8.34 -45.20 17.96
N ASN A 92 8.45 -45.32 19.30
CA ASN A 92 7.31 -45.49 20.17
C ASN A 92 6.58 -44.14 20.38
N PHE A 93 5.32 -44.22 20.79
CA PHE A 93 4.51 -43.08 21.16
C PHE A 93 4.04 -43.27 22.60
N ILE A 94 4.25 -42.30 23.48
CA ILE A 94 3.86 -42.36 24.88
C ILE A 94 2.78 -41.30 25.16
N PHE A 95 1.80 -41.65 25.97
CA PHE A 95 0.69 -40.75 26.31
C PHE A 95 0.10 -41.12 27.68
N LEU A 96 -0.75 -40.25 28.19
CA LEU A 96 -1.46 -40.42 29.45
C LEU A 96 -2.83 -41.05 29.22
N SER A 97 -3.22 -41.96 30.06
CA SER A 97 -4.56 -42.55 30.05
C SER A 97 -5.00 -43.05 31.43
N ASN A 98 -6.31 -42.99 31.68
CA ASN A 98 -6.92 -43.65 32.81
C ASN A 98 -7.64 -44.98 32.46
N ARG A 99 -7.32 -45.59 31.30
CA ARG A 99 -7.96 -46.80 30.72
C ARG A 99 -7.75 -48.12 31.51
N GLY A 100 -6.97 -48.12 32.56
CA GLY A 100 -6.61 -49.38 33.22
C GLY A 100 -7.80 -50.08 33.91
N ASN A 101 -7.92 -51.40 33.75
CA ASN A 101 -8.97 -52.26 34.29
C ASN A 101 -8.52 -53.06 35.52
N SER A 102 -7.79 -52.48 36.47
CA SER A 102 -7.42 -53.23 37.67
C SER A 102 -8.52 -53.15 38.76
N PRO A 103 -9.15 -54.26 39.15
CA PRO A 103 -10.16 -54.26 40.20
C PRO A 103 -9.61 -53.93 41.61
N ILE A 104 -8.29 -53.89 41.74
CA ILE A 104 -7.58 -53.60 43.01
C ILE A 104 -7.09 -52.16 43.10
N LYS A 105 -7.14 -51.40 41.99
CA LYS A 105 -6.69 -49.98 41.96
C LYS A 105 -7.65 -49.06 42.70
N ARG A 106 -7.11 -48.17 43.53
CA ARG A 106 -7.87 -47.05 44.10
C ARG A 106 -8.32 -46.15 42.96
N LYS A 107 -9.58 -45.84 42.92
CA LYS A 107 -10.14 -44.84 42.05
C LYS A 107 -9.90 -43.42 42.65
N TRP A 108 -9.76 -42.47 41.76
CA TRP A 108 -9.67 -41.07 42.18
C TRP A 108 -11.02 -40.57 42.71
N ALA A 109 -11.00 -40.00 43.91
CA ALA A 109 -12.23 -39.60 44.60
C ALA A 109 -12.97 -38.43 43.89
N GLY A 110 -12.30 -37.68 43.01
CA GLY A 110 -12.89 -36.52 42.35
C GLY A 110 -13.94 -36.90 41.30
N ASN A 111 -13.69 -37.96 40.51
CA ASN A 111 -14.62 -38.38 39.45
C ASN A 111 -14.92 -39.89 39.42
N GLY A 112 -14.38 -40.66 40.35
CA GLY A 112 -14.57 -42.11 40.38
C GLY A 112 -13.82 -42.93 39.33
N GLU A 113 -12.96 -42.28 38.53
CA GLU A 113 -12.16 -42.91 37.48
C GLU A 113 -10.80 -43.42 38.01
N ASN A 114 -10.07 -44.18 37.19
CA ASN A 114 -8.71 -44.57 37.51
C ASN A 114 -7.75 -43.36 37.49
N PHE A 115 -6.62 -43.50 38.20
CA PHE A 115 -5.54 -42.55 38.08
C PHE A 115 -4.93 -42.60 36.68
N LEU A 116 -4.44 -41.46 36.20
CA LEU A 116 -3.69 -41.34 34.93
C LEU A 116 -2.34 -42.04 35.07
N ASP A 117 -2.05 -42.89 34.13
CA ASP A 117 -0.78 -43.62 33.98
C ASP A 117 -0.19 -43.39 32.58
N PHE A 118 1.09 -43.55 32.44
CA PHE A 118 1.73 -43.57 31.11
C PHE A 118 1.42 -44.88 30.38
N TYR A 119 1.01 -44.73 29.10
CA TYR A 119 0.86 -45.82 28.14
C TYR A 119 1.80 -45.61 26.97
N VAL A 120 2.23 -46.66 26.35
CA VAL A 120 3.11 -46.64 25.17
C VAL A 120 2.52 -47.48 24.06
N VAL A 121 2.51 -46.91 22.87
CA VAL A 121 2.16 -47.61 21.63
C VAL A 121 3.41 -48.27 21.10
N LYS A 122 3.35 -49.60 20.98
CA LYS A 122 4.40 -50.44 20.38
C LYS A 122 3.94 -50.95 19.02
N ASN A 123 4.83 -50.91 18.04
CA ASN A 123 4.54 -51.40 16.68
C ASN A 123 3.23 -50.84 16.09
N GLN A 124 2.99 -49.54 16.32
CA GLN A 124 1.86 -48.75 15.78
C GLN A 124 0.45 -49.11 16.28
N GLU A 125 0.21 -50.28 16.91
CA GLU A 125 -1.13 -50.71 17.30
C GLU A 125 -1.25 -51.22 18.75
N ASN A 126 -0.18 -51.73 19.32
CA ASN A 126 -0.26 -52.37 20.64
C ASN A 126 -0.07 -51.37 21.76
N VAL A 127 -1.17 -50.94 22.37
CA VAL A 127 -1.18 -50.02 23.54
C VAL A 127 -0.94 -50.82 24.81
N VAL A 128 0.17 -50.58 25.47
CA VAL A 128 0.52 -51.21 26.74
C VAL A 128 0.88 -50.17 27.79
N ARG A 129 0.63 -50.49 29.05
CA ARG A 129 1.05 -49.61 30.15
C ARG A 129 2.58 -49.48 30.16
N PHE A 130 3.08 -48.26 30.26
CA PHE A 130 4.52 -48.03 30.35
C PHE A 130 5.05 -48.49 31.72
N LYS A 131 6.03 -49.37 31.72
CA LYS A 131 6.66 -49.86 32.95
C LYS A 131 7.71 -48.86 33.42
N SER A 132 7.25 -47.87 34.17
CA SER A 132 8.12 -46.98 34.94
C SER A 132 8.33 -47.54 36.35
N ASN A 133 9.38 -47.12 37.05
CA ASN A 133 9.54 -47.44 38.49
C ASN A 133 8.70 -46.51 39.36
N LEU A 134 7.63 -45.94 38.79
CA LEU A 134 6.68 -45.07 39.51
C LEU A 134 5.64 -45.91 40.24
N VAL A 135 5.16 -45.45 41.38
CA VAL A 135 4.16 -46.15 42.18
C VAL A 135 2.77 -45.86 41.64
N ASP A 136 2.01 -46.88 41.29
CA ASP A 136 0.69 -46.89 40.63
C ASP A 136 -0.50 -46.21 41.40
N LYS A 137 -0.25 -45.26 42.27
CA LYS A 137 -1.29 -44.74 43.16
C LYS A 137 -1.56 -43.27 42.98
N PHE A 138 -1.02 -42.63 41.95
CA PHE A 138 -1.01 -41.19 41.79
C PHE A 138 -1.16 -40.83 40.29
N HIS A 139 -1.71 -39.65 40.01
CA HIS A 139 -1.73 -39.14 38.65
C HIS A 139 -0.31 -38.85 38.16
N GLU A 140 0.01 -39.36 37.04
CA GLU A 140 1.10 -38.94 36.18
C GLU A 140 0.57 -37.82 35.23
N GLY A 141 1.42 -36.93 34.77
CA GLY A 141 1.08 -35.81 33.88
C GLY A 141 1.99 -35.75 32.67
N PRO A 142 1.81 -34.76 31.81
CA PRO A 142 2.58 -34.63 30.59
C PRO A 142 4.09 -34.64 30.82
N LEU A 143 4.80 -35.08 29.79
CA LEU A 143 6.25 -35.21 29.80
C LEU A 143 6.90 -34.51 28.60
N CYS A 144 8.19 -34.25 28.72
CA CYS A 144 9.07 -33.95 27.60
C CYS A 144 10.43 -34.66 27.77
N VAL A 145 11.08 -34.96 26.65
CA VAL A 145 12.41 -35.60 26.65
C VAL A 145 13.44 -34.53 26.25
N HIS A 146 14.53 -34.47 27.03
CA HIS A 146 15.63 -33.60 26.65
C HIS A 146 16.25 -34.05 25.32
N PRO A 147 16.63 -33.13 24.40
CA PRO A 147 17.15 -33.47 23.07
C PRO A 147 18.36 -34.39 23.08
N ASN A 148 19.15 -34.38 24.16
CA ASN A 148 20.29 -35.31 24.28
C ASN A 148 19.86 -36.77 24.57
N GLY A 149 18.55 -37.06 24.72
CA GLY A 149 18.01 -38.41 25.00
C GLY A 149 18.29 -38.97 26.40
N LYS A 150 19.00 -38.22 27.27
CA LYS A 150 19.39 -38.69 28.60
C LYS A 150 18.33 -38.47 29.67
N TRP A 151 17.56 -37.41 29.57
CA TRP A 151 16.63 -36.97 30.59
C TRP A 151 15.17 -36.95 30.08
N VAL A 152 14.23 -37.36 30.93
CA VAL A 152 12.80 -37.09 30.80
C VAL A 152 12.35 -36.21 31.96
N TYR A 153 11.57 -35.19 31.65
CA TYR A 153 10.89 -34.32 32.65
C TYR A 153 9.41 -34.58 32.55
N PHE A 154 8.74 -34.70 33.70
CA PHE A 154 7.32 -35.02 33.73
C PHE A 154 6.62 -34.47 34.93
N THR A 155 5.33 -34.24 34.81
CA THR A 155 4.46 -33.80 35.88
C THR A 155 3.98 -35.00 36.72
N ARG A 156 3.80 -34.78 37.98
CA ARG A 156 3.21 -35.75 38.89
C ARG A 156 2.62 -35.09 40.11
N ASN A 157 1.62 -35.75 40.79
CA ASN A 157 1.16 -35.32 42.09
C ASN A 157 2.28 -35.21 43.14
N ASN A 158 2.12 -34.32 44.10
CA ASN A 158 3.04 -34.17 45.24
C ASN A 158 3.04 -35.44 46.13
N VAL A 159 4.06 -36.24 45.96
CA VAL A 159 4.20 -37.53 46.68
C VAL A 159 5.54 -37.58 47.38
N SER A 160 5.55 -37.94 48.66
CA SER A 160 6.77 -38.24 49.40
C SER A 160 6.61 -39.50 50.20
N LYS A 161 7.60 -40.42 50.10
CA LYS A 161 7.58 -41.73 50.78
C LYS A 161 6.27 -42.54 50.54
N GLY A 162 5.75 -42.47 49.29
CA GLY A 162 4.52 -43.19 48.90
C GLY A 162 3.20 -42.62 49.47
N ARG A 163 3.20 -41.43 50.01
CA ARG A 163 2.03 -40.72 50.55
C ARG A 163 1.83 -39.38 49.90
N TYR A 164 0.56 -38.96 49.71
CA TYR A 164 0.19 -37.61 49.32
C TYR A 164 0.71 -36.56 50.29
N ARG A 165 1.20 -35.47 49.74
CA ARG A 165 1.51 -34.25 50.47
C ARG A 165 0.58 -33.17 49.97
N LYS A 166 -0.12 -32.56 50.93
CA LYS A 166 -1.03 -31.45 50.68
C LYS A 166 -0.37 -30.16 51.14
N ASP A 167 -0.79 -29.06 50.56
CA ASP A 167 -0.42 -27.72 51.00
C ASP A 167 -1.09 -27.33 52.32
N SER A 168 -0.87 -26.09 52.76
CA SER A 168 -1.46 -25.52 53.97
C SER A 168 -3.01 -25.42 53.92
N LYS A 169 -3.60 -25.41 52.70
CA LYS A 169 -5.04 -25.37 52.44
C LYS A 169 -5.67 -26.73 52.21
N GLY A 170 -4.89 -27.81 52.29
CA GLY A 170 -5.37 -29.18 52.08
C GLY A 170 -5.44 -29.59 50.60
N ILE A 171 -4.91 -28.79 49.70
CA ILE A 171 -4.85 -29.05 48.25
C ILE A 171 -3.61 -29.88 47.91
N GLN A 172 -3.74 -30.74 46.93
CA GLN A 172 -2.63 -31.55 46.44
C GLN A 172 -2.02 -30.90 45.17
N GLN A 173 -0.85 -30.32 45.36
CA GLN A 173 -0.14 -29.64 44.30
C GLN A 173 0.55 -30.58 43.30
N LEU A 174 0.75 -30.15 42.07
CA LEU A 174 1.54 -30.82 41.03
C LEU A 174 3.02 -30.50 41.17
N LYS A 175 3.89 -31.42 40.79
CA LYS A 175 5.34 -31.24 40.82
C LYS A 175 6.01 -31.74 39.58
N LEU A 176 7.09 -31.10 39.19
CA LEU A 176 8.02 -31.55 38.17
C LEU A 176 9.04 -32.54 38.72
N TYR A 177 9.17 -33.63 38.02
CA TYR A 177 10.18 -34.65 38.27
C TYR A 177 11.07 -34.78 37.03
N ARG A 178 12.28 -35.27 37.22
CA ARG A 178 13.10 -35.77 36.15
C ARG A 178 13.53 -37.21 36.43
N ALA A 179 13.81 -37.95 35.33
CA ALA A 179 14.41 -39.26 35.41
C ALA A 179 15.48 -39.44 34.33
N GLU A 180 16.41 -40.34 34.58
CA GLU A 180 17.37 -40.78 33.60
C GLU A 180 16.75 -41.86 32.72
N ILE A 181 16.97 -41.76 31.40
CA ILE A 181 16.52 -42.75 30.43
C ILE A 181 17.70 -43.67 30.14
N ASN A 182 17.52 -44.98 30.38
CA ASN A 182 18.55 -45.97 30.05
C ASN A 182 18.45 -46.43 28.59
N SER A 183 19.41 -47.23 28.12
CA SER A 183 19.46 -47.75 26.74
C SER A 183 18.24 -48.60 26.32
N LYS A 184 17.43 -49.06 27.28
CA LYS A 184 16.17 -49.80 27.02
C LYS A 184 14.94 -48.89 27.08
N GLY A 185 15.12 -47.56 27.21
CA GLY A 185 14.03 -46.59 27.34
C GLY A 185 13.32 -46.61 28.69
N GLN A 186 13.88 -47.22 29.74
CA GLN A 186 13.31 -47.26 31.08
C GLN A 186 13.82 -46.10 31.92
N TRP A 187 12.99 -45.61 32.86
CA TRP A 187 13.33 -44.50 33.75
C TRP A 187 14.03 -44.99 35.01
N LYS A 188 15.11 -44.29 35.34
CA LYS A 188 15.89 -44.51 36.56
C LYS A 188 16.14 -43.17 37.29
N ASN A 189 16.58 -43.25 38.52
CA ASN A 189 17.01 -42.12 39.31
C ASN A 189 15.98 -40.96 39.33
N ILE A 190 14.71 -41.31 39.56
CA ILE A 190 13.62 -40.36 39.57
C ILE A 190 13.82 -39.42 40.73
N LYS A 191 13.84 -38.09 40.42
CA LYS A 191 14.12 -37.01 41.39
C LYS A 191 13.14 -35.86 41.18
N ALA A 192 12.59 -35.34 42.28
CA ALA A 192 11.84 -34.09 42.24
C ALA A 192 12.81 -32.91 42.01
N LEU A 193 12.42 -31.97 41.19
CA LEU A 193 13.23 -30.77 40.89
C LEU A 193 13.16 -29.74 41.99
N SER A 194 14.19 -28.92 42.14
CA SER A 194 14.31 -27.89 43.18
C SER A 194 13.28 -26.75 43.04
N VAL A 195 12.71 -26.52 41.86
CA VAL A 195 11.66 -25.52 41.63
C VAL A 195 10.35 -25.81 42.35
N ASN A 196 10.13 -27.06 42.77
CA ASN A 196 8.89 -27.48 43.41
C ASN A 196 8.70 -26.90 44.82
N SER A 197 7.45 -26.61 45.14
CA SER A 197 7.01 -26.22 46.51
C SER A 197 5.86 -27.12 46.98
N SER A 198 5.65 -27.23 48.29
CA SER A 198 4.42 -27.82 48.81
C SER A 198 3.19 -26.95 48.59
N GLU A 199 3.35 -25.65 48.46
CA GLU A 199 2.30 -24.62 48.48
C GLU A 199 1.77 -24.22 47.09
N PHE A 200 2.45 -24.60 46.02
CA PHE A 200 2.04 -24.32 44.63
C PHE A 200 2.37 -25.45 43.70
N SER A 201 1.70 -25.48 42.55
CA SER A 201 1.92 -26.44 41.46
C SER A 201 3.02 -25.99 40.52
N VAL A 202 3.77 -26.96 39.97
CA VAL A 202 4.69 -26.80 38.86
C VAL A 202 4.46 -27.97 37.90
N ALA A 203 4.10 -27.69 36.63
CA ALA A 203 3.57 -28.70 35.73
C ALA A 203 3.89 -28.41 34.25
N HIS A 204 3.51 -29.32 33.37
CA HIS A 204 3.49 -29.22 31.92
C HIS A 204 4.83 -28.76 31.31
N PRO A 205 5.91 -29.55 31.48
CA PRO A 205 7.23 -29.16 31.03
C PRO A 205 7.37 -29.27 29.50
N SER A 206 8.08 -28.33 28.89
CA SER A 206 8.59 -28.42 27.53
C SER A 206 10.01 -27.88 27.45
N ILE A 207 10.81 -28.33 26.49
CA ILE A 207 12.24 -28.02 26.41
C ILE A 207 12.52 -27.43 25.02
N SER A 208 13.37 -26.37 24.97
CA SER A 208 13.87 -25.83 23.71
C SER A 208 14.65 -26.87 22.90
N SER A 209 14.65 -26.73 21.57
CA SER A 209 15.30 -27.69 20.68
C SER A 209 16.79 -27.85 20.93
N ASP A 210 17.45 -26.85 21.46
CA ASP A 210 18.87 -26.86 21.86
C ASP A 210 19.11 -27.47 23.25
N GLY A 211 18.03 -27.75 24.02
CA GLY A 211 18.09 -28.33 25.35
C GLY A 211 18.55 -27.38 26.45
N THR A 212 18.66 -26.08 26.19
CA THR A 212 19.17 -25.11 27.17
C THR A 212 18.10 -24.51 28.06
N LEU A 213 16.85 -24.44 27.59
CA LEU A 213 15.72 -23.83 28.28
C LEU A 213 14.62 -24.87 28.53
N ILE A 214 13.97 -24.74 29.68
CA ILE A 214 12.75 -25.47 30.01
C ILE A 214 11.63 -24.46 30.30
N TYR A 215 10.50 -24.67 29.66
CA TYR A 215 9.26 -23.95 29.90
C TYR A 215 8.34 -24.81 30.74
N PHE A 216 7.58 -24.19 31.64
CA PHE A 216 6.63 -24.91 32.50
C PHE A 216 5.54 -23.95 33.01
N SER A 217 4.42 -24.49 33.43
CA SER A 217 3.34 -23.72 34.08
C SER A 217 3.40 -23.84 35.61
N SER A 218 3.06 -22.75 36.27
CA SER A 218 3.01 -22.71 37.75
C SER A 218 2.09 -21.61 38.26
N ASP A 219 1.37 -21.93 39.35
CA ASP A 219 0.61 -20.97 40.16
C ASP A 219 1.45 -20.40 41.33
N MET A 220 2.78 -20.36 41.18
CA MET A 220 3.68 -19.82 42.20
C MET A 220 3.42 -18.34 42.48
N PRO A 221 3.58 -17.90 43.76
CA PRO A 221 3.33 -16.51 44.12
C PRO A 221 4.13 -15.51 43.30
N GLY A 222 3.46 -14.42 42.91
CA GLY A 222 4.06 -13.35 42.08
C GLY A 222 3.76 -13.49 40.57
N GLY A 223 2.91 -14.44 40.20
CA GLY A 223 2.34 -14.54 38.85
C GLY A 223 1.21 -13.52 38.62
N TYR A 224 0.61 -13.60 37.42
CA TYR A 224 -0.44 -12.69 36.97
C TYR A 224 -1.85 -13.27 37.10
N GLY A 225 -1.96 -14.60 37.15
CA GLY A 225 -3.26 -15.26 37.17
C GLY A 225 -3.32 -16.57 37.93
N GLY A 226 -3.99 -17.54 37.35
CA GLY A 226 -4.04 -18.92 37.84
C GLY A 226 -2.69 -19.61 37.66
N ALA A 227 -2.53 -20.35 36.58
CA ALA A 227 -1.26 -20.93 36.21
C ALA A 227 -0.58 -20.10 35.12
N ASP A 228 0.56 -19.52 35.40
CA ASP A 228 1.38 -18.73 34.49
C ASP A 228 2.46 -19.60 33.82
N LEU A 229 2.93 -19.20 32.64
CA LEU A 229 4.11 -19.76 32.00
C LEU A 229 5.39 -19.11 32.50
N TYR A 230 6.35 -19.97 32.79
CA TYR A 230 7.71 -19.62 33.22
C TYR A 230 8.74 -20.26 32.31
N VAL A 231 9.93 -19.70 32.25
CA VAL A 231 11.10 -20.26 31.60
C VAL A 231 12.27 -20.31 32.59
N GLY A 232 13.04 -21.40 32.54
CA GLY A 232 14.26 -21.55 33.30
C GLY A 232 15.38 -22.12 32.46
N LYS A 233 16.64 -21.95 32.89
CA LYS A 233 17.80 -22.58 32.27
C LYS A 233 18.01 -23.98 32.83
N LEU A 234 18.36 -24.91 31.94
CA LEU A 234 18.77 -26.27 32.35
C LEU A 234 20.28 -26.34 32.57
N THR A 235 20.68 -26.86 33.72
CA THR A 235 22.08 -27.18 33.98
C THR A 235 22.49 -28.51 33.36
N THR A 236 23.78 -28.79 33.30
CA THR A 236 24.32 -30.09 32.83
C THR A 236 23.87 -31.26 33.68
N GLU A 237 23.51 -31.02 34.94
CA GLU A 237 22.96 -32.01 35.88
C GLU A 237 21.43 -32.15 35.75
N GLY A 238 20.79 -31.35 34.85
CA GLY A 238 19.35 -31.36 34.59
C GLY A 238 18.49 -30.68 35.66
N GLU A 239 19.07 -29.77 36.45
CA GLU A 239 18.31 -28.89 37.38
C GLU A 239 17.92 -27.59 36.67
N ILE A 240 16.87 -26.94 37.22
CA ILE A 240 16.35 -25.67 36.66
C ILE A 240 16.90 -24.50 37.46
N THR A 241 17.44 -23.51 36.78
CA THR A 241 17.96 -22.27 37.35
C THR A 241 17.43 -21.04 36.57
N ASP A 242 17.71 -19.83 37.04
CA ASP A 242 17.37 -18.56 36.36
C ASP A 242 15.90 -18.50 35.90
N ILE A 243 14.98 -18.85 36.82
CA ILE A 243 13.55 -18.91 36.50
C ILE A 243 12.98 -17.51 36.32
N LYS A 244 12.24 -17.31 35.24
CA LYS A 244 11.57 -16.06 34.92
C LYS A 244 10.13 -16.33 34.48
N ASN A 245 9.20 -15.48 34.94
CA ASN A 245 7.85 -15.41 34.42
C ASN A 245 7.88 -14.80 33.01
N LEU A 246 7.08 -15.30 32.07
CA LEU A 246 7.08 -14.79 30.67
C LEU A 246 6.41 -13.41 30.53
N GLY A 247 5.81 -12.87 31.60
CA GLY A 247 5.25 -11.53 31.64
C GLY A 247 3.84 -11.43 31.06
N THR A 248 3.27 -10.23 31.15
CA THR A 248 1.85 -9.94 30.81
C THR A 248 1.54 -10.03 29.32
N THR A 249 2.55 -10.10 28.44
CA THR A 249 2.32 -10.37 27.00
C THR A 249 1.80 -11.79 26.79
N ILE A 250 2.26 -12.75 27.59
CA ILE A 250 1.88 -14.17 27.51
C ILE A 250 0.85 -14.51 28.57
N ASN A 251 1.13 -14.17 29.83
CA ASN A 251 0.35 -14.56 31.00
C ASN A 251 -0.81 -13.60 31.25
N THR A 252 -1.94 -14.16 31.61
CA THR A 252 -3.22 -13.47 31.87
C THR A 252 -3.73 -13.74 33.29
N PRO A 253 -4.85 -13.17 33.69
CA PRO A 253 -5.52 -13.60 34.94
C PRO A 253 -6.05 -15.04 34.93
N GLY A 254 -6.15 -15.66 33.76
CA GLY A 254 -6.55 -17.07 33.57
C GLY A 254 -5.41 -18.06 33.81
N ASN A 255 -5.41 -19.13 33.04
CA ASN A 255 -4.39 -20.18 33.05
C ASN A 255 -3.67 -20.26 31.72
N GLU A 256 -2.37 -20.23 31.75
CA GLU A 256 -1.49 -20.52 30.62
C GLU A 256 -0.74 -21.82 30.89
N VAL A 257 -1.00 -22.83 30.06
CA VAL A 257 -0.55 -24.21 30.30
C VAL A 257 -0.07 -24.90 29.02
N PHE A 258 0.57 -26.06 29.15
CA PHE A 258 0.98 -26.93 28.04
C PHE A 258 1.78 -26.21 26.96
N SER A 259 2.85 -25.52 27.36
CA SER A 259 3.75 -24.84 26.42
C SER A 259 4.52 -25.80 25.51
N TRP A 260 4.78 -25.36 24.27
CA TRP A 260 5.67 -26.01 23.33
C TRP A 260 6.44 -24.98 22.51
N VAL A 261 7.74 -25.17 22.37
CA VAL A 261 8.57 -24.29 21.55
C VAL A 261 8.96 -24.99 20.26
N GLN A 262 8.59 -24.38 19.14
CA GLN A 262 8.96 -24.82 17.79
C GLN A 262 9.68 -23.67 17.08
N GLU A 263 10.96 -23.86 16.79
CA GLU A 263 11.81 -22.77 16.23
C GLU A 263 11.77 -21.51 17.11
N ASN A 264 11.26 -20.41 16.60
CA ASN A 264 11.08 -19.14 17.32
C ASN A 264 9.61 -18.88 17.74
N GLN A 265 8.79 -19.92 17.81
CA GLN A 265 7.37 -19.83 18.16
C GLN A 265 7.11 -20.57 19.47
N LEU A 266 6.38 -19.92 20.38
CA LEU A 266 5.85 -20.49 21.60
C LEU A 266 4.37 -20.77 21.41
N PHE A 267 4.00 -22.06 21.38
CA PHE A 267 2.61 -22.53 21.45
C PHE A 267 2.24 -22.80 22.90
N PHE A 268 1.01 -22.49 23.29
CA PHE A 268 0.50 -22.77 24.63
C PHE A 268 -1.03 -22.76 24.63
N ALA A 269 -1.63 -23.40 25.62
CA ALA A 269 -3.07 -23.35 25.84
C ALA A 269 -3.40 -22.27 26.90
N SER A 270 -4.45 -21.48 26.67
CA SER A 270 -4.94 -20.48 27.62
C SER A 270 -6.47 -20.42 27.64
N ASP A 271 -7.03 -20.22 28.84
CA ASP A 271 -8.44 -19.89 29.07
C ASP A 271 -8.65 -18.40 29.44
N GLY A 272 -7.55 -17.64 29.60
CA GLY A 272 -7.58 -16.22 29.88
C GLY A 272 -7.53 -15.30 28.68
N LEU A 273 -7.07 -15.81 27.51
CA LEU A 273 -7.10 -15.10 26.24
C LEU A 273 -8.44 -15.32 25.54
N ALA A 274 -8.83 -14.38 24.66
CA ALA A 274 -10.04 -14.54 23.88
C ALA A 274 -9.98 -15.76 22.96
N GLY A 275 -10.84 -16.74 23.17
CA GLY A 275 -10.84 -18.04 22.52
C GLY A 275 -12.19 -18.46 21.94
N LEU A 276 -12.24 -19.67 21.37
CA LEU A 276 -13.43 -20.33 20.84
C LEU A 276 -14.11 -21.22 21.89
N GLY A 277 -13.35 -21.70 22.88
CA GLY A 277 -13.79 -22.66 23.87
C GLY A 277 -13.32 -22.35 25.28
N GLY A 278 -12.94 -23.40 26.02
CA GLY A 278 -12.27 -23.30 27.30
C GLY A 278 -10.78 -22.99 27.14
N LEU A 279 -9.94 -24.03 27.23
CA LEU A 279 -8.54 -23.89 26.82
C LEU A 279 -8.47 -23.87 25.29
N ASP A 280 -7.91 -22.81 24.73
CA ASP A 280 -7.58 -22.71 23.32
C ASP A 280 -6.06 -22.66 23.14
N ILE A 281 -5.56 -23.14 22.00
CA ILE A 281 -4.16 -23.07 21.66
C ILE A 281 -3.84 -21.74 20.98
N PHE A 282 -2.85 -21.06 21.54
CA PHE A 282 -2.30 -19.81 21.04
C PHE A 282 -0.86 -20.00 20.61
N VAL A 283 -0.39 -19.09 19.77
CA VAL A 283 1.00 -19.01 19.36
C VAL A 283 1.52 -17.59 19.48
N SER A 284 2.75 -17.46 19.96
CA SER A 284 3.47 -16.19 20.06
C SER A 284 4.86 -16.33 19.44
N LYS A 285 5.28 -15.34 18.68
CA LYS A 285 6.61 -15.30 18.03
C LYS A 285 7.63 -14.75 19.04
N MET A 286 8.72 -15.47 19.22
CA MET A 286 9.85 -15.00 20.03
C MET A 286 10.73 -14.09 19.19
N LYS A 287 10.90 -12.85 19.60
CA LYS A 287 11.74 -11.84 18.95
C LYS A 287 13.22 -12.08 19.25
N PRO A 288 14.16 -11.57 18.42
CA PRO A 288 15.59 -11.65 18.71
C PRO A 288 16.01 -11.06 20.06
N THR A 289 15.22 -10.13 20.58
CA THR A 289 15.40 -9.53 21.92
C THR A 289 15.03 -10.47 23.07
N GLY A 290 14.44 -11.65 22.79
CA GLY A 290 13.91 -12.56 23.78
C GLY A 290 12.50 -12.22 24.28
N MET A 291 11.90 -11.14 23.78
CA MET A 291 10.50 -10.79 24.04
C MET A 291 9.56 -11.58 23.13
N PHE A 292 8.30 -11.70 23.56
CA PHE A 292 7.27 -12.37 22.79
C PHE A 292 6.35 -11.35 22.08
N SER A 293 5.84 -11.71 20.91
CA SER A 293 4.75 -10.98 20.25
C SER A 293 3.43 -11.21 21.02
N LYS A 294 2.42 -10.37 20.76
CA LYS A 294 1.07 -10.64 21.23
C LYS A 294 0.61 -12.02 20.74
N PRO A 295 0.05 -12.88 21.62
CA PRO A 295 -0.41 -14.21 21.23
C PRO A 295 -1.54 -14.15 20.19
N LYS A 296 -1.49 -15.04 19.23
CA LYS A 296 -2.51 -15.25 18.19
C LYS A 296 -3.22 -16.58 18.46
N ASN A 297 -4.57 -16.57 18.50
CA ASN A 297 -5.36 -17.79 18.47
C ASN A 297 -5.16 -18.50 17.14
N ILE A 298 -4.81 -19.79 17.14
CA ILE A 298 -4.56 -20.53 15.90
C ILE A 298 -5.84 -20.95 15.17
N GLY A 299 -7.00 -20.78 15.79
CA GLY A 299 -8.31 -20.94 15.14
C GLY A 299 -8.72 -22.38 14.86
N SER A 300 -9.88 -22.52 14.21
CA SER A 300 -10.41 -23.82 13.75
C SER A 300 -9.60 -24.35 12.55
N PRO A 301 -9.38 -25.69 12.43
CA PRO A 301 -9.97 -26.76 13.23
C PRO A 301 -9.18 -27.14 14.49
N VAL A 302 -8.05 -26.49 14.78
CA VAL A 302 -7.25 -26.79 15.98
C VAL A 302 -8.02 -26.45 17.23
N ASN A 303 -8.51 -25.22 17.32
CA ASN A 303 -9.35 -24.77 18.43
C ASN A 303 -10.83 -24.97 18.11
N THR A 304 -11.59 -25.34 19.13
CA THR A 304 -13.03 -25.63 19.07
C THR A 304 -13.74 -24.95 20.23
N ASN A 305 -15.01 -25.24 20.40
CA ASN A 305 -15.77 -24.80 21.59
C ASN A 305 -15.49 -25.66 22.86
N ALA A 306 -14.52 -26.56 22.79
CA ALA A 306 -14.09 -27.46 23.87
C ALA A 306 -12.72 -26.96 24.43
N ASP A 307 -12.08 -27.78 25.29
CA ASP A 307 -10.69 -27.56 25.66
C ASP A 307 -9.78 -28.18 24.59
N ASP A 308 -8.87 -27.39 24.05
CA ASP A 308 -7.86 -27.79 23.10
C ASP A 308 -6.48 -27.46 23.67
N PHE A 309 -5.62 -28.47 23.86
CA PHE A 309 -4.41 -28.32 24.67
C PHE A 309 -3.31 -29.32 24.30
N ALA A 310 -2.16 -29.23 24.94
CA ALA A 310 -1.01 -30.13 24.81
C ALA A 310 -0.56 -30.34 23.35
N LEU A 311 -0.53 -29.26 22.55
CA LEU A 311 0.02 -29.29 21.20
C LEU A 311 1.53 -29.47 21.25
N ILE A 312 2.03 -30.41 20.47
CA ILE A 312 3.46 -30.68 20.27
C ILE A 312 3.75 -30.95 18.79
N PHE A 313 4.93 -30.57 18.32
CA PHE A 313 5.42 -30.93 16.99
C PHE A 313 6.42 -32.09 17.09
N HIS A 314 6.33 -33.03 16.16
CA HIS A 314 7.34 -34.07 15.96
C HIS A 314 8.13 -33.92 14.66
N SER A 315 7.68 -33.02 13.78
CA SER A 315 8.37 -32.55 12.58
C SER A 315 8.16 -31.04 12.43
N LYS A 316 8.60 -30.44 11.34
CA LYS A 316 8.41 -29.02 11.06
C LYS A 316 6.93 -28.63 10.96
N ASP A 317 6.11 -29.50 10.39
CA ASP A 317 4.74 -29.24 9.97
C ASP A 317 3.70 -30.22 10.53
N ALA A 318 4.10 -31.18 11.37
CA ALA A 318 3.20 -32.19 11.90
C ALA A 318 3.45 -32.50 13.37
N GLY A 319 2.39 -32.90 14.06
CA GLY A 319 2.45 -33.15 15.48
C GLY A 319 1.19 -33.77 16.05
N TYR A 320 1.00 -33.56 17.34
CA TYR A 320 -0.16 -34.05 18.10
C TYR A 320 -0.72 -32.94 18.97
N LEU A 321 -2.01 -33.01 19.21
CA LEU A 321 -2.70 -32.18 20.22
C LEU A 321 -3.72 -33.06 20.97
N SER A 322 -4.22 -32.53 22.07
CA SER A 322 -5.28 -33.16 22.87
C SER A 322 -6.50 -32.27 22.92
N SER A 323 -7.69 -32.87 22.96
CA SER A 323 -8.94 -32.14 23.03
C SER A 323 -10.03 -32.96 23.71
N ASN A 324 -10.91 -32.29 24.44
CA ASN A 324 -12.14 -32.88 24.98
C ASN A 324 -13.36 -32.61 24.07
N ARG A 325 -13.12 -32.23 22.79
CA ARG A 325 -14.19 -32.15 21.80
C ARG A 325 -14.91 -33.48 21.65
N SER A 326 -16.13 -33.49 21.15
CA SER A 326 -16.89 -34.71 20.91
C SER A 326 -16.08 -35.72 20.10
N GLY A 327 -15.73 -36.87 20.69
CA GLY A 327 -14.85 -37.89 20.16
C GLY A 327 -15.10 -39.28 20.78
N PHE A 328 -14.02 -40.02 21.11
CA PHE A 328 -14.09 -41.34 21.68
C PHE A 328 -14.25 -41.33 23.21
N GLY A 329 -13.52 -40.47 23.89
CA GLY A 329 -13.46 -40.36 25.35
C GLY A 329 -13.77 -38.99 25.90
N SER A 330 -13.31 -38.72 27.12
CA SER A 330 -13.39 -37.41 27.73
C SER A 330 -12.30 -36.46 27.22
N ASP A 331 -11.13 -37.02 26.93
CA ASP A 331 -10.03 -36.35 26.25
C ASP A 331 -9.50 -37.30 25.18
N ASP A 332 -9.24 -36.80 23.99
CA ASP A 332 -8.73 -37.58 22.86
C ASP A 332 -7.50 -36.91 22.26
N ILE A 333 -6.61 -37.74 21.70
CA ILE A 333 -5.40 -37.29 20.99
C ILE A 333 -5.69 -37.24 19.50
N TYR A 334 -5.31 -36.13 18.89
CA TYR A 334 -5.38 -35.89 17.46
C TYR A 334 -3.98 -35.71 16.89
N SER A 335 -3.70 -36.32 15.74
CA SER A 335 -2.58 -35.89 14.90
C SER A 335 -2.97 -34.72 14.08
N PHE A 336 -2.02 -33.83 13.82
CA PHE A 336 -2.22 -32.73 12.89
C PHE A 336 -1.10 -32.67 11.85
N LYS A 337 -1.46 -32.06 10.69
CA LYS A 337 -0.53 -31.58 9.68
C LYS A 337 -0.86 -30.12 9.40
N MET A 338 0.13 -29.26 9.50
CA MET A 338 0.06 -27.86 9.13
C MET A 338 0.44 -27.72 7.66
N ASN A 339 -0.51 -27.37 6.78
CA ASN A 339 -0.27 -27.28 5.33
C ASN A 339 0.44 -25.97 4.96
N GLU A 340 0.13 -24.86 5.64
CA GLU A 340 0.77 -23.57 5.47
C GLU A 340 1.33 -23.05 6.79
N PRO A 341 2.50 -22.39 6.79
CA PRO A 341 3.04 -21.74 7.99
C PRO A 341 2.07 -20.71 8.55
N ILE A 342 2.10 -20.53 9.88
CA ILE A 342 1.30 -19.50 10.54
C ILE A 342 1.79 -18.12 10.07
N LYS A 343 0.91 -17.39 9.40
CA LYS A 343 1.19 -16.03 8.92
C LYS A 343 1.07 -15.02 10.07
N TRP A 344 2.04 -14.12 10.14
CA TRP A 344 2.08 -13.07 11.16
C TRP A 344 1.66 -11.73 10.53
N LEU A 345 0.77 -11.01 11.19
CA LEU A 345 0.46 -9.63 10.82
C LEU A 345 1.60 -8.73 11.26
N ILE A 346 2.10 -7.95 10.33
CA ILE A 346 3.13 -6.94 10.53
C ILE A 346 2.47 -5.58 10.33
N SER A 347 2.62 -4.68 11.30
CA SER A 347 2.23 -3.28 11.13
C SER A 347 3.30 -2.58 10.30
N VAL A 348 2.87 -2.01 9.17
CA VAL A 348 3.70 -1.22 8.26
C VAL A 348 3.14 0.19 8.26
N THR A 349 3.94 1.15 8.73
CA THR A 349 3.60 2.56 8.66
C THR A 349 4.19 3.18 7.41
N GLY A 350 3.64 4.29 6.95
CA GLY A 350 4.22 4.98 5.81
C GLY A 350 3.85 6.44 5.75
N ASN A 351 4.53 7.15 4.88
CA ASN A 351 4.21 8.52 4.54
C ASN A 351 4.18 8.71 3.02
N LEU A 352 3.32 9.60 2.57
CA LEU A 352 3.13 9.97 1.19
C LEU A 352 3.56 11.41 0.99
N LYS A 353 4.53 11.64 0.09
CA LYS A 353 5.10 12.96 -0.20
C LYS A 353 5.09 13.27 -1.67
N GLU A 354 5.12 14.55 -1.99
CA GLU A 354 5.38 15.02 -3.35
C GLU A 354 6.87 14.88 -3.69
N LEU A 355 7.16 14.31 -4.85
CA LEU A 355 8.53 14.12 -5.31
C LEU A 355 9.23 15.48 -5.52
N GLY A 356 10.40 15.62 -4.92
CA GLY A 356 11.22 16.84 -5.02
C GLY A 356 10.84 17.94 -4.03
N SER A 357 9.89 17.67 -3.14
CA SER A 357 9.54 18.56 -2.04
C SER A 357 9.38 17.80 -0.72
N ASP A 358 9.30 18.51 0.41
CA ASP A 358 8.93 17.95 1.72
C ASP A 358 7.42 17.99 1.98
N HIS A 359 6.63 18.34 0.97
CA HIS A 359 5.19 18.46 1.09
C HIS A 359 4.52 17.10 1.26
N MET A 360 3.86 16.89 2.40
CA MET A 360 3.08 15.70 2.70
C MET A 360 1.74 15.75 1.98
N ILE A 361 1.30 14.61 1.44
CA ILE A 361 0.06 14.51 0.65
C ILE A 361 -1.04 13.90 1.53
N PRO A 362 -2.00 14.72 2.01
CA PRO A 362 -3.12 14.26 2.82
C PRO A 362 -4.25 13.68 1.97
N ASN A 363 -5.05 12.83 2.60
CA ASN A 363 -6.32 12.31 2.05
C ASN A 363 -6.20 11.64 0.66
N GLN A 364 -5.02 11.13 0.32
CA GLN A 364 -4.78 10.42 -0.93
C GLN A 364 -5.15 8.94 -0.78
N GLN A 365 -5.93 8.44 -1.71
CA GLN A 365 -6.30 7.02 -1.77
C GLN A 365 -5.10 6.17 -2.19
N LEU A 366 -4.91 5.04 -1.50
CA LEU A 366 -3.94 4.00 -1.82
C LEU A 366 -4.67 2.66 -1.92
N ILE A 367 -4.52 1.97 -3.03
CA ILE A 367 -5.14 0.67 -3.30
C ILE A 367 -4.04 -0.39 -3.26
N LEU A 368 -4.25 -1.42 -2.47
CA LEU A 368 -3.33 -2.53 -2.31
C LEU A 368 -3.75 -3.69 -3.20
N PHE A 369 -2.80 -4.25 -3.92
CA PHE A 369 -2.99 -5.42 -4.78
C PHE A 369 -2.08 -6.55 -4.32
N ASN A 370 -2.57 -7.80 -4.39
CA ASN A 370 -1.75 -8.99 -4.19
C ASN A 370 -0.84 -9.27 -5.42
N ASN A 371 0.00 -10.28 -5.33
CA ASN A 371 0.94 -10.69 -6.38
C ASN A 371 0.27 -11.20 -7.69
N ILE A 372 -1.03 -11.48 -7.68
CA ILE A 372 -1.83 -11.84 -8.87
C ILE A 372 -2.65 -10.68 -9.41
N GLY A 373 -2.51 -9.47 -8.84
CA GLY A 373 -3.15 -8.25 -9.31
C GLY A 373 -4.59 -8.04 -8.85
N GLU A 374 -5.07 -8.75 -7.84
CA GLU A 374 -6.37 -8.52 -7.21
C GLU A 374 -6.25 -7.47 -6.12
N ALA A 375 -7.21 -6.54 -6.06
CA ALA A 375 -7.28 -5.56 -4.98
C ALA A 375 -7.66 -6.26 -3.66
N ILE A 376 -6.81 -6.09 -2.65
CA ILE A 376 -6.99 -6.71 -1.33
C ILE A 376 -7.43 -5.72 -0.26
N ASP A 377 -7.08 -4.44 -0.41
CA ASP A 377 -7.47 -3.39 0.53
C ASP A 377 -7.41 -2.02 -0.14
N THR A 378 -8.07 -1.04 0.51
CA THR A 378 -8.04 0.37 0.10
C THR A 378 -7.98 1.23 1.35
N ILE A 379 -6.92 2.01 1.47
CA ILE A 379 -6.69 2.94 2.57
C ILE A 379 -6.57 4.37 2.07
N GLN A 380 -6.45 5.31 2.99
CA GLN A 380 -6.24 6.73 2.69
C GLN A 380 -5.17 7.29 3.63
N SER A 381 -4.29 8.15 3.12
CA SER A 381 -3.39 8.91 3.99
C SER A 381 -4.19 9.87 4.87
N ASP A 382 -3.74 10.09 6.09
CA ASP A 382 -4.37 11.01 7.04
C ASP A 382 -4.13 12.50 6.68
N GLU A 383 -4.58 13.42 7.52
CA GLU A 383 -4.38 14.87 7.34
C GLU A 383 -2.91 15.30 7.33
N GLN A 384 -2.01 14.48 7.86
CA GLN A 384 -0.57 14.68 7.91
C GLN A 384 0.18 13.89 6.83
N GLY A 385 -0.54 13.15 5.97
CA GLY A 385 0.04 12.34 4.90
C GLY A 385 0.61 10.99 5.35
N PHE A 386 0.30 10.53 6.58
CA PHE A 386 0.69 9.22 7.08
C PHE A 386 -0.38 8.16 6.78
N PHE A 387 0.04 6.90 6.73
CA PHE A 387 -0.85 5.74 6.62
C PHE A 387 -0.28 4.55 7.40
N GLU A 388 -1.15 3.62 7.76
CA GLU A 388 -0.80 2.37 8.44
C GLU A 388 -1.49 1.19 7.75
N LEU A 389 -0.77 0.06 7.65
CA LEU A 389 -1.20 -1.19 7.02
C LEU A 389 -0.94 -2.35 7.96
N GLU A 390 -1.86 -3.31 8.00
CA GLU A 390 -1.63 -4.62 8.61
C GLU A 390 -1.53 -5.67 7.49
N LEU A 391 -0.33 -6.24 7.30
CA LEU A 391 0.00 -7.15 6.22
C LEU A 391 0.60 -8.43 6.78
N ASN A 392 0.46 -9.58 6.09
CA ASN A 392 1.13 -10.78 6.53
C ASN A 392 2.61 -10.76 6.15
N GLU A 393 3.44 -11.28 7.05
CA GLU A 393 4.86 -11.54 6.78
C GLU A 393 5.03 -12.32 5.47
N GLY A 394 5.90 -11.86 4.59
CA GLY A 394 6.20 -12.49 3.31
C GLY A 394 5.25 -12.13 2.17
N ASP A 395 4.17 -11.38 2.41
CA ASP A 395 3.29 -10.93 1.34
C ASP A 395 4.05 -10.01 0.36
N GLU A 396 3.88 -10.27 -0.93
CA GLU A 396 4.30 -9.36 -2.01
C GLU A 396 3.09 -8.57 -2.46
N ILE A 397 3.14 -7.26 -2.27
CA ILE A 397 2.03 -6.36 -2.60
C ILE A 397 2.48 -5.27 -3.57
N THR A 398 1.53 -4.80 -4.36
CA THR A 398 1.65 -3.57 -5.14
C THR A 398 0.71 -2.52 -4.54
N ILE A 399 1.26 -1.39 -4.10
CA ILE A 399 0.49 -0.24 -3.64
C ILE A 399 0.34 0.70 -4.84
N LYS A 400 -0.90 1.11 -5.16
CA LYS A 400 -1.17 2.08 -6.22
C LYS A 400 -1.91 3.28 -5.67
N SER A 401 -1.51 4.45 -6.13
CA SER A 401 -2.26 5.68 -5.96
C SER A 401 -2.92 6.02 -7.29
N PRO A 402 -4.25 6.09 -7.40
CA PRO A 402 -4.91 6.48 -8.64
C PRO A 402 -4.60 7.94 -8.99
N GLU A 403 -4.66 8.25 -10.29
CA GLU A 403 -4.53 9.61 -10.77
C GLU A 403 -5.62 10.53 -10.15
N GLY A 404 -5.22 11.70 -9.68
CA GLY A 404 -6.10 12.70 -9.05
C GLY A 404 -5.46 14.07 -9.07
N ALA A 405 -5.20 14.65 -7.90
CA ALA A 405 -4.39 15.86 -7.77
C ALA A 405 -2.91 15.64 -8.10
N PHE A 406 -2.46 14.38 -8.12
CA PHE A 406 -1.12 13.93 -8.47
C PHE A 406 -1.18 12.90 -9.60
N GLU A 407 -0.03 12.63 -10.24
CA GLU A 407 0.09 11.53 -11.21
C GLU A 407 -0.15 10.17 -10.53
N GLU A 408 -0.54 9.16 -11.31
CA GLU A 408 -0.66 7.79 -10.82
C GLU A 408 0.68 7.30 -10.26
N GLY A 409 0.64 6.74 -9.03
CA GLY A 409 1.78 6.10 -8.38
C GLY A 409 1.65 4.59 -8.31
N SER A 410 2.78 3.87 -8.38
CA SER A 410 2.79 2.42 -8.21
C SER A 410 4.11 1.98 -7.57
N TRP A 411 4.02 1.21 -6.46
CA TRP A 411 5.16 0.71 -5.69
C TRP A 411 4.99 -0.76 -5.35
N ASN A 412 6.03 -1.54 -5.56
CA ASN A 412 6.08 -2.95 -5.13
C ASN A 412 6.76 -3.03 -3.78
N TYR A 413 6.21 -3.84 -2.89
CA TYR A 413 6.71 -4.02 -1.54
C TYR A 413 6.59 -5.48 -1.10
N THR A 414 7.66 -6.01 -0.49
CA THR A 414 7.66 -7.33 0.15
C THR A 414 7.72 -7.13 1.65
N VAL A 415 6.75 -7.69 2.37
CA VAL A 415 6.64 -7.54 3.82
C VAL A 415 7.71 -8.37 4.50
N SER A 416 8.70 -7.73 5.11
CA SER A 416 9.75 -8.43 5.87
C SER A 416 9.26 -8.81 7.28
N ASN A 417 10.06 -9.60 7.99
CA ASN A 417 9.75 -10.02 9.36
C ASN A 417 10.16 -9.00 10.42
N GLU A 418 10.59 -7.80 10.03
CA GLU A 418 10.97 -6.74 10.94
C GLU A 418 9.73 -5.96 11.41
N ASP A 419 9.63 -5.69 12.70
CA ASP A 419 8.58 -4.81 13.24
C ASP A 419 8.86 -3.34 12.85
N ASN A 420 7.79 -2.54 12.73
CA ASN A 420 7.83 -1.09 12.52
C ASN A 420 8.53 -0.67 11.21
N GLN A 421 8.20 -1.31 10.11
CA GLN A 421 8.65 -0.89 8.78
C GLN A 421 7.99 0.43 8.39
N THR A 422 8.78 1.34 7.81
CA THR A 422 8.26 2.63 7.33
C THR A 422 8.46 2.76 5.84
N LEU A 423 7.38 2.96 5.10
CA LEU A 423 7.38 3.21 3.66
C LEU A 423 7.39 4.70 3.38
N ASN A 424 8.28 5.14 2.50
CA ASN A 424 8.28 6.50 1.97
C ASN A 424 7.81 6.46 0.53
N LEU A 425 6.55 6.79 0.28
CA LEU A 425 5.98 6.82 -1.05
C LEU A 425 6.03 8.23 -1.62
N LEU A 426 6.49 8.35 -2.88
CA LEU A 426 6.66 9.64 -3.54
C LEU A 426 5.77 9.71 -4.77
N LEU A 427 4.92 10.74 -4.86
CA LEU A 427 4.07 11.03 -6.02
C LEU A 427 4.58 12.25 -6.78
N ASN A 428 4.49 12.19 -8.10
CA ASN A 428 4.72 13.37 -8.93
C ASN A 428 3.48 14.27 -8.93
N GLY A 429 3.70 15.55 -8.72
CA GLY A 429 2.70 16.56 -9.05
C GLY A 429 2.44 16.61 -10.56
N HIS A 430 1.25 17.05 -10.95
CA HIS A 430 0.97 17.30 -12.36
C HIS A 430 1.90 18.39 -12.91
N PRO A 431 2.35 18.27 -14.17
CA PRO A 431 3.24 19.25 -14.77
C PRO A 431 2.55 20.62 -14.90
N ASN A 432 3.33 21.68 -14.71
CA ASN A 432 2.91 23.05 -14.93
C ASN A 432 3.70 23.63 -16.10
N LEU A 433 3.05 24.45 -16.93
CA LEU A 433 3.73 25.16 -18.00
C LEU A 433 3.69 26.67 -17.77
N THR A 434 4.86 27.30 -17.69
CA THR A 434 4.94 28.77 -17.76
C THR A 434 5.04 29.18 -19.22
N LEU A 435 4.05 29.91 -19.72
CA LEU A 435 4.05 30.45 -21.09
C LEU A 435 4.64 31.85 -21.09
N ASN A 436 5.84 32.01 -21.62
CA ASN A 436 6.47 33.31 -21.82
C ASN A 436 6.24 33.79 -23.25
N THR A 437 5.96 35.05 -23.40
CA THR A 437 5.71 35.69 -24.69
C THR A 437 6.52 36.99 -24.78
N LEU A 438 7.10 37.24 -25.95
CA LEU A 438 7.72 38.50 -26.31
C LEU A 438 7.10 38.99 -27.64
N VAL A 439 6.36 40.06 -27.56
CA VAL A 439 5.74 40.69 -28.74
C VAL A 439 6.61 41.85 -29.22
N THR A 440 6.94 41.82 -30.52
CA THR A 440 7.80 42.83 -31.16
C THR A 440 7.12 43.48 -32.35
N ASP A 441 7.57 44.67 -32.70
CA ASP A 441 7.21 45.29 -33.96
C ASP A 441 7.87 44.53 -35.12
N LYS A 442 7.07 44.07 -36.09
CA LYS A 442 7.51 43.22 -37.19
C LYS A 442 8.60 43.83 -38.05
N LYS A 443 8.59 45.17 -38.20
CA LYS A 443 9.51 45.90 -39.03
C LYS A 443 10.83 46.25 -38.32
N THR A 444 10.73 46.65 -37.04
CA THR A 444 11.89 47.13 -36.30
C THR A 444 12.51 46.13 -35.38
N GLY A 445 11.79 45.04 -35.03
CA GLY A 445 12.18 44.06 -34.01
C GLY A 445 12.12 44.60 -32.56
N THR A 446 11.68 45.83 -32.37
CA THR A 446 11.61 46.41 -31.03
C THR A 446 10.43 45.89 -30.22
N PRO A 447 10.59 45.67 -28.91
CA PRO A 447 9.49 45.28 -28.03
C PRO A 447 8.29 46.20 -28.09
N VAL A 448 7.07 45.65 -27.99
CA VAL A 448 5.82 46.41 -28.00
C VAL A 448 5.09 46.26 -26.69
N GLU A 449 5.00 47.36 -25.95
CA GLU A 449 4.27 47.48 -24.67
C GLU A 449 2.75 47.46 -24.89
N ASN A 450 2.01 47.03 -23.88
CA ASN A 450 0.55 47.12 -23.78
C ASN A 450 -0.19 46.43 -24.97
N VAL A 451 0.28 45.26 -25.35
CA VAL A 451 -0.35 44.38 -26.32
C VAL A 451 -1.19 43.33 -25.60
N SER A 452 -2.46 43.23 -25.92
CA SER A 452 -3.34 42.20 -25.37
C SER A 452 -3.00 40.84 -26.01
N VAL A 453 -2.63 39.88 -25.20
CA VAL A 453 -2.35 38.50 -25.59
C VAL A 453 -3.35 37.57 -24.92
N SER A 454 -4.04 36.75 -25.70
CA SER A 454 -4.95 35.72 -25.20
C SER A 454 -4.71 34.39 -25.92
N ILE A 455 -4.89 33.31 -25.20
CA ILE A 455 -4.69 31.96 -25.68
C ILE A 455 -5.99 31.17 -25.50
N LYS A 456 -6.37 30.37 -26.47
CA LYS A 456 -7.47 29.41 -26.38
C LYS A 456 -6.94 28.03 -26.70
N ASP A 457 -7.18 27.07 -25.82
CA ASP A 457 -6.96 25.67 -26.12
C ASP A 457 -8.17 25.10 -26.86
N LEU A 458 -7.96 24.63 -28.09
CA LEU A 458 -9.02 24.08 -28.94
C LEU A 458 -9.53 22.71 -28.44
N ASN A 459 -8.70 21.95 -27.73
CA ASN A 459 -9.08 20.61 -27.25
C ASN A 459 -10.08 20.69 -26.11
N THR A 460 -9.88 21.64 -25.20
CA THR A 460 -10.74 21.85 -24.01
C THR A 460 -11.73 23.00 -24.18
N GLY A 461 -11.48 23.90 -25.14
CA GLY A 461 -12.23 25.15 -25.28
C GLY A 461 -11.90 26.21 -24.22
N LYS A 462 -10.97 25.93 -23.30
CA LYS A 462 -10.57 26.83 -22.22
C LYS A 462 -9.90 28.10 -22.77
N GLN A 463 -10.39 29.26 -22.35
CA GLN A 463 -9.79 30.56 -22.66
C GLN A 463 -8.79 30.91 -21.55
N ILE A 464 -7.56 31.21 -21.96
CA ILE A 464 -6.47 31.67 -21.11
C ILE A 464 -6.15 33.10 -21.52
N THR A 465 -6.32 34.04 -20.62
CA THR A 465 -6.04 35.45 -20.90
C THR A 465 -4.75 35.83 -20.20
N LEU A 466 -3.64 35.93 -20.94
CA LEU A 466 -2.37 36.35 -20.39
C LEU A 466 -2.41 37.82 -19.91
N GLY A 467 -3.09 38.71 -20.62
CA GLY A 467 -3.20 40.12 -20.29
C GLY A 467 -2.44 40.99 -21.29
N ASN A 468 -1.87 42.11 -20.82
CA ASN A 468 -1.15 43.06 -21.65
C ASN A 468 0.37 42.98 -21.42
N THR A 469 1.16 43.07 -22.49
CA THR A 469 2.62 43.06 -22.40
C THR A 469 3.16 44.28 -21.64
N GLY A 470 4.26 44.06 -20.90
CA GLY A 470 5.03 45.12 -20.24
C GLY A 470 5.82 46.00 -21.22
N LYS A 471 6.61 46.97 -20.68
CA LYS A 471 7.48 47.87 -21.45
C LYS A 471 8.53 47.15 -22.28
N ASP A 472 8.95 45.98 -21.83
CA ASP A 472 9.87 45.07 -22.50
C ASP A 472 9.19 44.16 -23.54
N GLY A 473 7.89 44.36 -23.80
CA GLY A 473 7.11 43.55 -24.73
C GLY A 473 6.78 42.17 -24.24
N SER A 474 7.16 41.81 -23.01
CA SER A 474 6.96 40.46 -22.44
C SER A 474 5.68 40.36 -21.62
N ILE A 475 5.15 39.17 -21.54
CA ILE A 475 4.13 38.71 -20.61
C ILE A 475 4.24 37.22 -20.40
N SER A 476 3.96 36.75 -19.19
CA SER A 476 3.96 35.32 -18.85
C SER A 476 2.73 34.96 -18.04
N ASP A 477 2.32 33.69 -18.13
CA ASP A 477 1.27 33.10 -17.30
C ASP A 477 1.57 31.63 -17.02
N LEU A 478 1.03 31.11 -15.91
CA LEU A 478 1.24 29.75 -15.47
C LEU A 478 -0.02 28.91 -15.76
N LEU A 479 0.13 27.88 -16.55
CA LEU A 479 -0.88 26.84 -16.75
C LEU A 479 -0.68 25.73 -15.75
N THR A 480 -1.68 25.50 -14.90
CA THR A 480 -1.74 24.41 -13.93
C THR A 480 -2.71 23.32 -14.36
N ASP A 481 -2.75 22.23 -13.60
CA ASP A 481 -3.68 21.11 -13.79
C ASP A 481 -3.52 20.42 -15.15
N LEU A 482 -2.32 20.37 -15.66
CA LEU A 482 -1.99 19.70 -16.91
C LEU A 482 -1.59 18.26 -16.65
N LYS A 483 -1.95 17.35 -17.57
CA LYS A 483 -1.55 15.95 -17.49
C LYS A 483 -0.29 15.68 -18.31
N LYS A 484 0.55 14.80 -17.81
CA LYS A 484 1.69 14.30 -18.59
C LYS A 484 1.22 13.66 -19.89
N ASN A 485 1.91 13.96 -21.00
CA ASN A 485 1.55 13.57 -22.36
C ASN A 485 0.23 14.19 -22.88
N GLN A 486 -0.31 15.19 -22.19
CA GLN A 486 -1.44 15.96 -22.72
C GLN A 486 -1.01 16.75 -23.94
N ASN A 487 -1.78 16.66 -25.03
CA ASN A 487 -1.60 17.49 -26.22
C ASN A 487 -2.42 18.77 -26.10
N LEU A 488 -1.75 19.90 -26.14
CA LEU A 488 -2.37 21.22 -26.19
C LEU A 488 -2.45 21.67 -27.67
N SER A 489 -3.58 22.26 -28.05
CA SER A 489 -3.78 22.88 -29.36
C SER A 489 -4.18 24.34 -29.15
N LEU A 490 -3.16 25.19 -29.11
CA LEU A 490 -3.28 26.57 -28.67
C LEU A 490 -3.47 27.52 -29.86
N VAL A 491 -4.47 28.38 -29.77
CA VAL A 491 -4.67 29.54 -30.66
C VAL A 491 -4.30 30.79 -29.89
N ILE A 492 -3.23 31.43 -30.28
CA ILE A 492 -2.70 32.63 -29.66
C ILE A 492 -3.21 33.85 -30.44
N SER A 493 -3.93 34.75 -29.81
CA SER A 493 -4.45 35.99 -30.38
C SER A 493 -3.73 37.20 -29.80
N ILE A 494 -3.21 38.04 -30.67
CA ILE A 494 -2.41 39.23 -30.31
C ILE A 494 -3.10 40.44 -30.90
N LYS A 495 -3.44 41.43 -30.05
CA LYS A 495 -4.18 42.63 -30.45
C LYS A 495 -3.63 43.88 -29.78
N LYS A 496 -3.47 44.96 -30.57
CA LYS A 496 -3.16 46.29 -30.06
C LYS A 496 -3.73 47.34 -30.99
N PRO A 497 -4.42 48.38 -30.48
CA PRO A 497 -4.83 49.52 -31.28
C PRO A 497 -3.66 50.14 -32.05
N GLY A 498 -3.84 50.38 -33.37
CA GLY A 498 -2.78 50.89 -34.24
C GLY A 498 -1.84 49.83 -34.81
N TYR A 499 -2.08 48.54 -34.53
CA TYR A 499 -1.37 47.41 -35.12
C TYR A 499 -2.32 46.43 -35.80
N LEU A 500 -1.82 45.62 -36.70
CA LEU A 500 -2.57 44.53 -37.29
C LEU A 500 -2.73 43.40 -36.24
N ASP A 501 -3.97 42.96 -36.04
CA ASP A 501 -4.24 41.81 -35.19
C ASP A 501 -3.60 40.54 -35.79
N LYS A 502 -3.00 39.76 -34.93
CA LYS A 502 -2.34 38.52 -35.36
C LYS A 502 -2.92 37.30 -34.59
N THR A 503 -3.00 36.20 -35.29
CA THR A 503 -3.36 34.90 -34.72
C THR A 503 -2.32 33.87 -35.12
N ALA A 504 -1.83 33.10 -34.17
CA ALA A 504 -0.88 32.01 -34.41
C ALA A 504 -1.39 30.71 -33.76
N ASN A 505 -1.04 29.57 -34.30
CA ASN A 505 -1.41 28.27 -33.77
C ASN A 505 -0.16 27.54 -33.29
N LEU A 506 -0.27 26.87 -32.16
CA LEU A 506 0.80 26.04 -31.60
C LEU A 506 0.22 24.72 -31.11
N THR A 507 0.83 23.62 -31.53
CA THR A 507 0.57 22.29 -30.92
C THR A 507 1.74 21.95 -30.02
N TYR A 508 1.46 21.55 -28.79
CA TYR A 508 2.49 21.25 -27.80
C TYR A 508 2.10 20.03 -26.95
N THR A 509 3.05 19.12 -26.70
CA THR A 509 2.84 17.97 -25.82
C THR A 509 3.52 18.23 -24.48
N VAL A 510 2.75 18.18 -23.40
CA VAL A 510 3.22 18.40 -22.02
C VAL A 510 4.02 17.18 -21.57
N THR A 511 5.30 17.33 -21.26
CA THR A 511 6.15 16.23 -20.81
C THR A 511 6.59 16.37 -19.36
N GLN A 512 6.77 17.59 -18.90
CA GLN A 512 7.27 17.94 -17.56
C GLN A 512 6.90 19.39 -17.22
N THR A 513 7.16 19.79 -15.99
CA THR A 513 7.08 21.22 -15.59
C THR A 513 8.21 22.00 -16.27
N GLU A 514 7.84 23.00 -17.07
CA GLU A 514 8.82 23.78 -17.84
C GLU A 514 8.31 25.16 -18.23
N THR A 515 9.21 26.00 -18.72
CA THR A 515 8.92 27.30 -19.30
C THR A 515 9.03 27.25 -20.82
N ILE A 516 7.97 27.68 -21.51
CA ILE A 516 7.90 27.73 -22.97
C ILE A 516 7.97 29.19 -23.41
N ASN A 517 8.96 29.50 -24.22
CA ASN A 517 9.10 30.80 -24.88
C ASN A 517 8.33 30.78 -26.20
N LEU A 518 7.10 31.26 -26.22
CA LEU A 518 6.23 31.21 -27.40
C LEU A 518 6.84 31.90 -28.61
N HIS A 519 7.61 32.99 -28.42
CA HIS A 519 8.27 33.75 -29.46
C HIS A 519 9.43 33.00 -30.15
N GLU A 520 9.92 31.91 -29.58
CA GLU A 520 10.90 31.01 -30.21
C GLU A 520 10.24 29.96 -31.10
N LEU A 521 8.98 29.63 -30.82
CA LEU A 521 8.21 28.60 -31.50
C LEU A 521 7.34 29.14 -32.64
N ILE A 522 6.84 30.36 -32.47
CA ILE A 522 5.95 31.04 -33.43
C ILE A 522 6.34 32.52 -33.57
N ASP A 523 6.09 33.07 -34.76
CA ASP A 523 6.31 34.50 -34.99
C ASP A 523 5.29 35.34 -34.21
N MET A 524 5.78 36.13 -33.26
CA MET A 524 5.00 37.00 -32.36
C MET A 524 5.08 38.51 -32.79
N GLY A 525 5.70 38.78 -33.95
CA GLY A 525 5.81 40.14 -34.45
C GLY A 525 4.47 40.69 -35.01
N ILE A 526 4.11 41.91 -34.63
CA ILE A 526 2.91 42.62 -35.11
C ILE A 526 3.26 43.84 -35.93
N GLY A 527 2.54 44.04 -37.03
CA GLY A 527 2.79 45.17 -37.95
C GLY A 527 2.06 46.43 -37.49
N LYS A 528 2.83 47.55 -37.35
CA LYS A 528 2.26 48.84 -37.00
C LYS A 528 1.54 49.45 -38.21
N ILE A 529 0.28 49.87 -38.03
CA ILE A 529 -0.54 50.49 -39.04
C ILE A 529 -0.19 51.98 -39.08
N GLU A 530 0.49 52.45 -40.13
CA GLU A 530 0.84 53.86 -40.31
C GLU A 530 0.74 54.25 -41.79
N VAL A 531 0.38 55.50 -42.06
CA VAL A 531 0.32 56.05 -43.44
C VAL A 531 1.71 56.07 -44.04
N GLY A 532 1.83 55.54 -45.26
CA GLY A 532 3.11 55.34 -45.94
C GLY A 532 3.73 53.95 -45.66
N GLY A 533 3.22 53.20 -44.70
CA GLY A 533 3.65 51.82 -44.42
C GLY A 533 3.22 50.85 -45.55
N ASN A 534 4.06 49.87 -45.81
CA ASN A 534 3.77 48.79 -46.79
C ASN A 534 3.19 47.58 -46.05
N LEU A 535 1.98 47.17 -46.36
CA LEU A 535 1.35 46.00 -45.72
C LEU A 535 2.17 44.72 -45.94
N ALA A 536 2.94 44.59 -47.02
CA ALA A 536 3.80 43.45 -47.27
C ALA A 536 4.95 43.30 -46.25
N ASP A 537 5.32 44.38 -45.56
CA ASP A 537 6.35 44.34 -44.50
C ASP A 537 5.73 44.08 -43.12
N MET A 538 4.39 44.09 -43.02
CA MET A 538 3.64 43.91 -41.76
C MET A 538 3.06 42.51 -41.58
N ILE A 539 2.94 41.75 -42.68
CA ILE A 539 2.42 40.37 -42.70
C ILE A 539 3.33 39.48 -43.52
N ASP A 540 3.19 38.18 -43.39
CA ASP A 540 3.92 37.20 -44.17
C ASP A 540 3.23 37.04 -45.54
N ILE A 541 3.69 37.80 -46.52
CA ILE A 541 3.21 37.73 -47.91
C ILE A 541 4.34 37.38 -48.84
N ASN A 542 4.12 36.40 -49.72
CA ASN A 542 5.07 36.05 -50.75
C ASN A 542 4.98 37.06 -51.90
N PRO A 543 6.05 37.24 -52.69
CA PRO A 543 6.02 38.10 -53.84
C PRO A 543 4.91 37.72 -54.84
N ILE A 544 4.19 38.72 -55.33
CA ILE A 544 3.15 38.49 -56.34
C ILE A 544 3.81 38.25 -57.67
N TYR A 545 3.86 37.01 -58.10
CA TYR A 545 4.49 36.61 -59.37
C TYR A 545 3.51 36.62 -60.54
N PHE A 546 4.03 36.98 -61.68
CA PHE A 546 3.35 36.94 -62.97
C PHE A 546 4.21 36.21 -63.99
N ASP A 547 3.59 35.63 -64.99
CA ASP A 547 4.33 35.08 -66.16
C ASP A 547 5.07 36.18 -66.89
N LEU A 548 6.13 35.83 -67.66
CA LEU A 548 6.94 36.75 -68.39
C LEU A 548 6.07 37.55 -69.36
N GLY A 549 6.11 38.88 -69.23
CA GLY A 549 5.35 39.81 -70.08
C GLY A 549 3.85 39.79 -69.91
N LYS A 550 3.32 38.97 -68.94
CA LYS A 550 1.90 38.86 -68.68
C LYS A 550 1.50 39.59 -67.38
N TYR A 551 0.18 39.85 -67.25
CA TYR A 551 -0.46 40.49 -66.10
C TYR A 551 -1.70 39.70 -65.55
N ILE A 552 -1.87 38.45 -66.04
CA ILE A 552 -2.92 37.57 -65.52
C ILE A 552 -2.51 37.05 -64.12
N ILE A 553 -3.43 37.14 -63.15
CA ILE A 553 -3.18 36.67 -61.81
C ILE A 553 -3.06 35.13 -61.81
N ARG A 554 -1.95 34.65 -61.32
CA ARG A 554 -1.68 33.22 -61.13
C ARG A 554 -2.39 32.71 -59.87
N PRO A 555 -2.68 31.40 -59.75
CA PRO A 555 -3.30 30.83 -58.57
C PRO A 555 -2.52 31.08 -57.26
N ASP A 556 -1.18 30.99 -57.30
CA ASP A 556 -0.29 31.29 -56.17
C ASP A 556 -0.34 32.77 -55.80
N ALA A 557 -0.34 33.70 -56.76
CA ALA A 557 -0.50 35.12 -56.55
C ALA A 557 -1.89 35.47 -55.96
N ALA A 558 -2.93 34.75 -56.37
CA ALA A 558 -4.28 34.93 -55.84
C ALA A 558 -4.36 34.66 -54.32
N LEU A 559 -3.71 33.60 -53.82
CA LEU A 559 -3.64 33.27 -52.39
C LEU A 559 -2.98 34.40 -51.58
N GLU A 560 -1.94 35.02 -52.13
CA GLU A 560 -1.26 36.13 -51.46
C GLU A 560 -2.11 37.44 -51.49
N LEU A 561 -2.82 37.70 -52.58
CA LEU A 561 -3.76 38.84 -52.67
C LEU A 561 -4.97 38.64 -51.73
N ASP A 562 -5.40 37.40 -51.50
CA ASP A 562 -6.48 37.13 -50.52
C ASP A 562 -6.11 37.47 -49.11
N LYS A 563 -4.81 37.44 -48.72
CA LYS A 563 -4.36 37.95 -47.42
C LYS A 563 -4.63 39.46 -47.29
N ILE A 564 -4.36 40.23 -48.36
CA ILE A 564 -4.66 41.68 -48.39
C ILE A 564 -6.18 41.93 -48.35
N VAL A 565 -6.97 41.13 -49.08
CA VAL A 565 -8.44 41.18 -49.02
C VAL A 565 -8.91 40.99 -47.57
N GLY A 566 -8.38 39.99 -46.88
CA GLY A 566 -8.70 39.72 -45.46
C GLY A 566 -8.44 40.92 -44.55
N ILE A 567 -7.25 41.57 -44.71
CA ILE A 567 -6.88 42.76 -43.96
C ILE A 567 -7.82 43.93 -44.31
N MET A 568 -8.03 44.23 -45.59
CA MET A 568 -8.89 45.34 -45.98
C MET A 568 -10.33 45.15 -45.61
N ASN A 569 -10.85 43.96 -45.48
CA ASN A 569 -12.17 43.66 -44.96
C ASN A 569 -12.23 43.82 -43.43
N LYS A 570 -11.16 43.45 -42.73
CA LYS A 570 -11.05 43.60 -41.28
C LYS A 570 -10.88 45.05 -40.83
N TYR A 571 -10.20 45.88 -41.66
CA TYR A 571 -9.95 47.30 -41.42
C TYR A 571 -10.66 48.16 -42.50
N PRO A 572 -11.98 48.41 -42.36
CA PRO A 572 -12.81 48.99 -43.41
C PRO A 572 -12.48 50.46 -43.73
N ASP A 573 -11.75 51.15 -42.90
CA ASP A 573 -11.35 52.53 -43.11
C ASP A 573 -9.97 52.69 -43.81
N MET A 574 -9.25 51.55 -43.96
CA MET A 574 -7.92 51.53 -44.56
C MET A 574 -8.04 51.73 -46.06
N VAL A 575 -7.26 52.69 -46.61
CA VAL A 575 -7.11 52.92 -48.05
C VAL A 575 -5.68 52.54 -48.47
N VAL A 576 -5.57 51.75 -49.53
CA VAL A 576 -4.31 51.17 -50.00
C VAL A 576 -4.03 51.50 -51.45
N GLU A 577 -2.82 51.85 -51.74
CA GLU A 577 -2.29 51.93 -53.12
C GLU A 577 -1.44 50.71 -53.37
N LEU A 578 -1.81 49.92 -54.39
CA LEU A 578 -1.04 48.83 -54.90
C LEU A 578 -0.05 49.32 -55.96
N GLY A 579 1.24 49.33 -55.64
CA GLY A 579 2.32 49.73 -56.53
C GLY A 579 2.94 48.50 -57.19
N SER A 580 3.07 48.50 -58.51
CA SER A 580 3.79 47.41 -59.22
C SER A 580 5.05 47.96 -59.93
N HIS A 581 6.15 47.27 -59.74
CA HIS A 581 7.49 47.66 -60.25
C HIS A 581 8.06 46.60 -61.13
N THR A 582 8.88 47.01 -62.07
CA THR A 582 9.68 46.14 -62.92
C THR A 582 11.17 46.33 -62.67
N ASP A 583 11.98 45.46 -63.20
CA ASP A 583 13.40 45.77 -63.42
C ASP A 583 13.60 46.61 -64.70
N CYS A 584 14.83 46.96 -64.98
CA CYS A 584 15.19 47.86 -66.07
C CYS A 584 15.44 47.18 -67.40
N ARG A 585 15.32 45.85 -67.56
CA ARG A 585 15.76 45.04 -68.72
C ARG A 585 14.86 45.13 -69.93
N SER A 586 13.85 46.00 -69.93
CA SER A 586 13.02 46.34 -71.08
C SER A 586 12.95 47.88 -71.30
N SER A 587 12.28 48.36 -72.38
CA SER A 587 12.09 49.77 -72.50
C SER A 587 11.24 50.40 -71.44
N LYS A 588 11.53 51.60 -70.98
CA LYS A 588 10.76 52.37 -70.00
C LYS A 588 9.27 52.38 -70.28
N ALA A 589 8.89 52.56 -71.57
CA ALA A 589 7.50 52.59 -72.01
C ALA A 589 6.83 51.19 -71.83
N PHE A 590 7.54 50.11 -72.15
CA PHE A 590 7.06 48.77 -71.95
C PHE A 590 6.93 48.45 -70.45
N ASN A 591 7.96 48.73 -69.68
CA ASN A 591 7.99 48.52 -68.24
C ASN A 591 6.86 49.31 -67.51
N GLN A 592 6.61 50.56 -67.95
CA GLN A 592 5.50 51.36 -67.40
C GLN A 592 4.14 50.74 -67.72
N LYS A 593 3.93 50.31 -68.98
CA LYS A 593 2.67 49.66 -69.41
C LYS A 593 2.46 48.30 -68.74
N LEU A 594 3.52 47.48 -68.63
CA LEU A 594 3.45 46.19 -67.97
C LEU A 594 3.12 46.31 -66.47
N SER A 595 3.84 47.20 -65.79
CA SER A 595 3.58 47.44 -64.38
C SER A 595 2.18 47.99 -64.10
N GLN A 596 1.71 48.91 -64.99
CA GLN A 596 0.34 49.45 -64.83
C GLN A 596 -0.74 48.38 -65.05
N ASN A 597 -0.56 47.48 -65.98
CA ASN A 597 -1.47 46.37 -66.22
C ASN A 597 -1.47 45.40 -65.04
N ARG A 598 -0.28 45.08 -64.50
CA ARG A 598 -0.14 44.22 -63.31
C ARG A 598 -0.77 44.85 -62.10
N ALA A 599 -0.50 46.11 -61.84
CA ALA A 599 -1.10 46.86 -60.74
C ALA A 599 -2.64 46.90 -60.87
N LYS A 600 -3.15 47.15 -62.06
CA LYS A 600 -4.58 47.15 -62.32
C LYS A 600 -5.20 45.80 -62.11
N ALA A 601 -4.62 44.72 -62.63
CA ALA A 601 -5.13 43.35 -62.48
C ALA A 601 -5.19 42.91 -61.01
N SER A 602 -4.11 43.17 -60.23
CA SER A 602 -4.07 42.90 -58.80
C SER A 602 -5.06 43.76 -58.01
N ALA A 603 -5.18 45.03 -58.30
CA ALA A 603 -6.13 45.92 -57.66
C ALA A 603 -7.60 45.51 -57.96
N ASP A 604 -7.90 45.16 -59.23
CA ASP A 604 -9.23 44.71 -59.62
C ASP A 604 -9.60 43.38 -58.97
N TYR A 605 -8.62 42.49 -58.80
CA TYR A 605 -8.81 41.24 -58.01
C TYR A 605 -9.25 41.53 -56.59
N ILE A 606 -8.55 42.45 -55.91
CA ILE A 606 -8.89 42.84 -54.50
C ILE A 606 -10.22 43.57 -54.47
N LYS A 607 -10.46 44.56 -55.41
CA LYS A 607 -11.72 45.33 -55.48
C LYS A 607 -12.95 44.43 -55.53
N SER A 608 -12.90 43.35 -56.25
CA SER A 608 -14.02 42.43 -56.41
C SER A 608 -14.35 41.63 -55.14
N ARG A 609 -13.50 41.70 -54.10
CA ARG A 609 -13.56 40.88 -52.86
C ARG A 609 -13.63 41.69 -51.59
N ILE A 610 -13.47 43.01 -51.65
CA ILE A 610 -13.60 43.89 -50.48
C ILE A 610 -14.94 44.63 -50.49
N THR A 611 -15.43 44.99 -49.30
CA THR A 611 -16.75 45.66 -49.14
C THR A 611 -16.87 47.01 -49.82
N THR A 612 -15.76 47.77 -49.95
CA THR A 612 -15.74 49.10 -50.56
C THR A 612 -14.60 49.17 -51.61
N PRO A 613 -14.87 48.89 -52.89
CA PRO A 613 -13.88 48.79 -53.94
C PRO A 613 -13.02 50.01 -54.17
N SER A 614 -13.50 51.22 -53.86
CA SER A 614 -12.76 52.48 -54.01
C SER A 614 -11.58 52.63 -53.05
N ARG A 615 -11.48 51.78 -52.04
CA ARG A 615 -10.39 51.83 -51.04
C ARG A 615 -9.05 51.30 -51.54
N ILE A 616 -9.02 50.70 -52.75
CA ILE A 616 -7.76 50.26 -53.36
C ILE A 616 -7.60 50.83 -54.75
N SER A 617 -6.40 51.34 -55.06
CA SER A 617 -5.99 51.80 -56.39
C SER A 617 -4.74 51.06 -56.81
N GLY A 618 -4.57 50.83 -58.14
CA GLY A 618 -3.39 50.23 -58.74
C GLY A 618 -2.58 51.22 -59.53
N VAL A 619 -1.30 51.39 -59.20
CA VAL A 619 -0.38 52.27 -59.87
C VAL A 619 0.86 51.51 -60.34
N GLY A 620 1.16 51.57 -61.62
CA GLY A 620 2.39 51.04 -62.15
C GLY A 620 3.51 52.07 -62.12
N TYR A 621 4.62 51.68 -61.55
CA TYR A 621 5.81 52.52 -61.44
C TYR A 621 6.91 52.18 -62.47
N GLY A 622 6.74 51.11 -63.26
CA GLY A 622 7.78 50.64 -64.11
C GLY A 622 9.11 50.45 -63.38
N GLU A 623 10.16 50.94 -63.96
CA GLU A 623 11.51 50.99 -63.39
C GLU A 623 11.85 52.31 -62.70
N SER A 624 10.88 53.23 -62.56
CA SER A 624 11.14 54.57 -62.02
C SER A 624 11.48 54.61 -60.52
N LYS A 625 11.20 53.50 -59.84
CA LYS A 625 11.47 53.35 -58.37
C LYS A 625 12.18 52.01 -58.13
N LEU A 626 13.42 51.89 -58.67
CA LEU A 626 14.22 50.71 -58.38
C LEU A 626 14.58 50.65 -56.88
N LYS A 627 14.47 49.44 -56.28
CA LYS A 627 14.90 49.22 -54.88
C LYS A 627 16.42 49.03 -54.82
N ILE A 628 16.96 48.36 -55.83
CA ILE A 628 18.40 48.22 -56.04
C ILE A 628 18.76 48.99 -57.34
N ASN A 629 19.74 49.85 -57.24
CA ASN A 629 20.18 50.61 -58.39
C ASN A 629 20.90 49.69 -59.41
N CYS A 630 20.15 49.24 -60.43
CA CYS A 630 20.63 48.39 -61.52
C CYS A 630 20.39 49.13 -62.83
N PRO A 631 21.29 49.99 -63.21
CA PRO A 631 21.09 50.76 -64.43
C PRO A 631 21.16 49.88 -65.65
N CYS A 632 20.12 49.98 -66.51
CA CYS A 632 20.10 49.38 -67.85
C CYS A 632 19.15 50.23 -68.70
N GLU A 633 19.66 50.95 -69.70
CA GLU A 633 18.88 51.70 -70.71
C GLU A 633 19.28 51.35 -72.08
N GLY A 634 18.33 51.04 -72.96
CA GLY A 634 18.52 50.77 -74.34
C GLY A 634 19.40 49.52 -74.61
N THR A 635 20.59 49.77 -75.13
CA THR A 635 21.56 48.70 -75.41
C THR A 635 22.48 48.37 -74.24
N VAL A 636 22.39 49.09 -73.11
CA VAL A 636 23.24 48.84 -71.95
C VAL A 636 22.68 47.63 -71.16
N LYS A 637 23.52 46.61 -71.10
CA LYS A 637 23.19 45.44 -70.23
C LYS A 637 23.58 45.75 -68.81
N SER A 638 22.66 45.50 -67.88
CA SER A 638 22.94 45.60 -66.46
C SER A 638 23.98 44.58 -65.99
N SER A 639 24.87 45.00 -65.12
CA SER A 639 25.84 44.12 -64.46
C SER A 639 25.27 43.50 -63.20
N CYS A 640 24.04 43.83 -62.76
CA CYS A 640 23.40 43.26 -61.59
C CYS A 640 23.04 41.75 -61.78
N PRO A 641 23.21 40.94 -60.77
CA PRO A 641 22.75 39.56 -60.78
C PRO A 641 21.21 39.45 -60.76
N GLU A 642 20.67 38.29 -61.16
CA GLU A 642 19.23 38.06 -61.26
C GLU A 642 18.50 38.30 -59.94
N GLU A 643 19.16 38.03 -58.84
CA GLU A 643 18.60 38.27 -57.47
C GLU A 643 18.32 39.74 -57.22
N GLU A 644 19.15 40.64 -57.69
CA GLU A 644 18.94 42.09 -57.56
C GLU A 644 17.84 42.60 -58.51
N HIS A 645 17.76 42.05 -59.67
CA HIS A 645 16.65 42.29 -60.59
C HIS A 645 15.33 41.76 -60.03
N ALA A 646 15.35 40.60 -59.39
CA ALA A 646 14.18 40.05 -58.72
C ALA A 646 13.66 40.96 -57.57
N LYS A 647 14.55 41.58 -56.80
CA LYS A 647 14.17 42.57 -55.76
C LYS A 647 13.52 43.82 -56.33
N ASN A 648 13.86 44.21 -57.60
CA ASN A 648 13.20 45.31 -58.25
C ASN A 648 11.82 44.94 -58.81
N ARG A 649 11.59 43.70 -59.26
CA ARG A 649 10.28 43.18 -59.68
C ARG A 649 9.42 42.85 -58.48
N ARG A 650 8.77 43.85 -57.89
CA ARG A 650 8.00 43.71 -56.68
C ARG A 650 6.62 44.37 -56.77
N THR A 651 5.74 43.96 -55.88
CA THR A 651 4.45 44.59 -55.62
C THR A 651 4.47 45.13 -54.21
N GLU A 652 4.04 46.37 -54.01
CA GLU A 652 3.92 47.08 -52.72
C GLU A 652 2.46 47.40 -52.46
N PHE A 653 2.05 47.39 -51.17
CA PHE A 653 0.70 47.70 -50.70
C PHE A 653 0.79 48.84 -49.73
N ILE A 654 0.87 50.07 -50.23
CA ILE A 654 1.14 51.28 -49.42
C ILE A 654 -0.15 51.80 -48.80
N ILE A 655 -0.20 51.95 -47.50
CA ILE A 655 -1.31 52.52 -46.76
C ILE A 655 -1.35 54.02 -47.03
N LYS A 656 -2.44 54.53 -47.61
CA LYS A 656 -2.64 55.97 -47.91
C LYS A 656 -3.50 56.65 -46.87
N LYS A 657 -4.36 55.92 -46.19
CA LYS A 657 -5.24 56.45 -45.15
C LYS A 657 -5.55 55.37 -44.13
N VAL A 658 -5.57 55.71 -42.87
CA VAL A 658 -6.11 54.97 -41.72
C VAL A 658 -6.92 55.97 -40.91
N ASN A 659 -8.05 55.58 -40.41
CA ASN A 659 -8.79 56.45 -39.47
C ASN A 659 -8.62 55.91 -38.06
#